data_3af6be03f253aa26bacda1a72e1be42b
#
_entry.id   3af6be03f253aa26bacda1a72e1be42b
#
_cell.length_a   1.000
_cell.length_b   1.000
_cell.length_c   1.000
_cell.angle_alpha   90.00
_cell.angle_beta   90.00
_cell.angle_gamma   90.00
#
_symmetry.space_group_name_H-M   'P 1'
#
loop_
_entity.id
_entity.type
_entity.pdbx_description
1 polymer ?
#
loop_
_entity_poly.entity_id
_entity_poly.type
_entity_poly.pdbx_seq_one_letter_code
_entity_poly.pdbx_strand_id
1 'polypeptide(L)'
;MKSLTKYKTSLPIAALLITLFGLKSLVAEDLTSPQPVTYENDRLDNGIIAVSFKKDGKFSISDSQTKEELLSDSRFGLPRNIQGTVVKISSEDIADVMGKGKRVLIEVNDFDELGVLGKYGRTGPKRIYTYALYEDNPALVCGFGLTLPNFISYRLRESTPLAGGSFFGGKEIKKAMTLNGSAGAKATLVTPGLDRRSANSLMLTGLVDGKRRSVVWGGLGNEAFGKFTSLIDGKPSFYAQDPIGRLVDEEETYIPEDTFYIDVHTREPFEALERYGLAMRVANNASPNIYDFPVLCGWSVGAISKLPNVNNSAKLIEELAHANKSGLTKYTKVSLRLEPDKYHNDTEQGWWDDSHMQKFKHLVEPYETIAKWSKEMNANNGIPYIYMQLGMPSDDFARKYPEYMLFGDNSEVDRVTPQRPGRRKSRNKHPHHQPYVSFDYTDKEFSKHFVKAWSKIHEDGVLGVKVDYPATAWRPEGGFDDRYATTNSAYRRAFLLLREAFGKDGLIDERNLGESSRPCLDITAGVVDTQRTWADSNAYVPAMVSISGLRWYKNRTVFNYYADTKAVHGLSKGIRQSLLTMTYLSSGRVDLATSFSMFTPEITHDFSRIYPHYKEPKTARPLDAFTGVTDPQVYDLDLTPDWHQIAFYNTSGKKTKVSTAISGERVDNAIGLDPKASFHAYEFWTDTYLGKLAGSERISYELEPDHCAMISVRKVQDNPQVISTNRHVLQGWMELKDVTWNSESRSLSGTASVIGGEPFEIVVANNGAKALKLEANGAEAKISAHKVAGLSRITLSTAENTEIKWAISYE
;
A
#
# COMPACT_ATOMS: atom_id res chain seq x y z
N MET A 1 -31.78 8.42 32.69
CA MET A 1 -30.92 7.66 33.61
C MET A 1 -31.04 6.18 33.31
N LYS A 2 -30.06 5.63 32.57
CA LYS A 2 -29.60 4.23 32.62
C LYS A 2 -28.39 4.14 31.69
N SER A 3 -27.30 3.71 32.29
CA SER A 3 -25.94 3.66 31.77
C SER A 3 -25.82 2.85 30.46
N LEU A 4 -25.18 3.42 29.46
CA LEU A 4 -24.63 2.70 28.33
C LEU A 4 -23.32 2.05 28.79
N THR A 5 -23.36 0.74 28.88
CA THR A 5 -22.27 -0.13 29.26
C THR A 5 -21.21 -0.12 28.14
N LYS A 6 -20.03 0.33 28.48
CA LYS A 6 -18.83 0.22 27.67
C LYS A 6 -18.55 -1.26 27.39
N TYR A 7 -18.59 -1.68 26.13
CA TYR A 7 -17.96 -2.92 25.71
C TYR A 7 -16.44 -2.70 25.67
N LYS A 8 -15.81 -2.89 26.82
CA LYS A 8 -14.39 -3.22 26.89
C LYS A 8 -14.26 -4.72 26.71
N THR A 9 -14.03 -5.18 25.51
CA THR A 9 -13.43 -6.50 25.29
C THR A 9 -11.93 -6.34 25.54
N SER A 10 -11.51 -6.63 26.75
CA SER A 10 -10.11 -6.87 27.09
C SER A 10 -9.70 -8.19 26.48
N LEU A 11 -9.14 -8.18 25.29
CA LEU A 11 -8.24 -9.25 24.84
C LEU A 11 -6.88 -9.03 25.54
N PRO A 12 -6.21 -10.08 26.02
CA PRO A 12 -4.91 -9.94 26.64
C PRO A 12 -3.94 -9.38 25.60
N ILE A 13 -3.31 -8.28 25.91
CA ILE A 13 -2.15 -7.73 25.21
C ILE A 13 -1.03 -8.77 25.38
N ALA A 14 -1.00 -9.77 24.50
CA ALA A 14 0.23 -10.44 24.20
C ALA A 14 1.08 -9.40 23.48
N ALA A 15 2.04 -8.85 24.20
CA ALA A 15 3.03 -7.93 23.72
C ALA A 15 3.68 -8.53 22.46
N LEU A 16 3.19 -8.13 21.29
CA LEU A 16 3.94 -8.23 20.05
C LEU A 16 4.94 -7.07 20.09
N LEU A 17 5.97 -7.22 20.92
CA LEU A 17 7.25 -6.58 20.72
C LEU A 17 7.80 -7.12 19.40
N ILE A 18 7.21 -6.72 18.28
CA ILE A 18 7.90 -6.69 17.01
C ILE A 18 8.88 -5.54 17.19
N THR A 19 10.01 -5.92 17.64
CA THR A 19 11.20 -5.13 17.77
C THR A 19 11.34 -4.22 16.56
N LEU A 20 11.31 -2.92 16.80
CA LEU A 20 11.89 -1.85 15.98
C LEU A 20 13.41 -2.08 15.70
N PHE A 21 13.87 -3.32 15.75
CA PHE A 21 15.27 -3.73 15.52
C PHE A 21 15.65 -3.83 14.04
N GLY A 22 14.72 -3.68 13.10
CA GLY A 22 15.04 -3.65 11.67
C GLY A 22 15.54 -2.30 11.14
N LEU A 23 15.42 -1.21 11.90
CA LEU A 23 15.81 0.14 11.47
C LEU A 23 17.11 0.67 12.12
N LYS A 24 17.77 -0.13 12.96
CA LYS A 24 19.04 0.28 13.60
C LYS A 24 20.28 0.19 12.71
N SER A 25 20.17 -0.09 11.44
CA SER A 25 21.35 -0.26 10.57
C SER A 25 21.56 0.83 9.53
N LEU A 26 20.87 1.96 9.61
CA LEU A 26 21.11 3.09 8.72
C LEU A 26 21.41 4.33 9.55
N VAL A 27 22.70 4.72 9.53
CA VAL A 27 23.31 5.92 10.14
C VAL A 27 23.39 5.86 11.67
N ALA A 28 24.54 5.40 12.15
CA ALA A 28 25.02 5.67 13.49
C ALA A 28 25.51 7.14 13.57
N GLU A 29 24.58 8.09 13.66
CA GLU A 29 24.81 9.33 14.38
C GLU A 29 24.20 9.12 15.78
N ASP A 30 24.94 9.44 16.83
CA ASP A 30 24.65 9.27 18.25
C ASP A 30 23.18 9.56 18.57
N LEU A 31 22.33 8.53 18.57
CA LEU A 31 21.00 8.60 19.18
C LEU A 31 21.23 8.62 20.70
N THR A 32 21.21 9.81 21.28
CA THR A 32 20.99 9.97 22.71
C THR A 32 19.76 9.19 23.13
N SER A 33 19.75 8.66 24.34
CA SER A 33 18.58 7.94 24.92
C SER A 33 17.29 8.72 24.66
N PRO A 34 16.13 8.04 24.43
CA PRO A 34 14.85 8.72 24.22
C PRO A 34 14.64 9.81 25.23
N GLN A 35 14.40 11.03 24.77
CA GLN A 35 14.12 12.16 25.65
C GLN A 35 12.61 12.25 25.87
N PRO A 36 12.15 12.40 27.12
CA PRO A 36 10.73 12.57 27.40
C PRO A 36 10.24 13.87 26.75
N VAL A 37 9.05 13.82 26.18
CA VAL A 37 8.41 14.99 25.57
C VAL A 37 8.00 15.96 26.67
N THR A 38 8.39 17.22 26.54
CA THR A 38 8.08 18.29 27.50
C THR A 38 7.11 19.30 26.91
N TYR A 39 6.33 19.96 27.77
CA TYR A 39 5.54 21.13 27.39
C TYR A 39 5.71 22.22 28.46
N GLU A 40 6.38 23.28 28.08
CA GLU A 40 6.66 24.41 28.94
C GLU A 40 6.64 25.72 28.13
N ASN A 41 6.10 26.79 28.71
CA ASN A 41 6.04 28.13 28.07
C ASN A 41 5.46 28.09 26.64
N ASP A 42 4.34 27.42 26.45
CA ASP A 42 3.67 27.23 25.15
C ASP A 42 4.57 26.54 24.07
N ARG A 43 5.56 25.76 24.52
CA ARG A 43 6.49 25.01 23.67
C ARG A 43 6.41 23.50 24.00
N LEU A 44 6.08 22.71 22.99
CA LEU A 44 6.09 21.26 23.02
C LEU A 44 7.41 20.79 22.37
N ASP A 45 8.22 19.98 23.06
CA ASP A 45 9.58 19.61 22.63
C ASP A 45 9.88 18.15 22.94
N ASN A 46 10.40 17.37 21.97
CA ASN A 46 10.82 15.99 22.15
C ASN A 46 12.35 15.77 21.98
N GLY A 47 13.12 16.87 21.97
CA GLY A 47 14.58 16.81 21.78
C GLY A 47 15.00 16.74 20.31
N ILE A 48 14.10 16.40 19.38
CA ILE A 48 14.34 16.38 17.93
C ILE A 48 13.74 17.64 17.31
N ILE A 49 12.45 17.84 17.47
CA ILE A 49 11.73 19.03 17.02
C ILE A 49 10.96 19.65 18.18
N ALA A 50 10.73 20.93 18.06
CA ALA A 50 9.90 21.66 18.99
C ALA A 50 8.84 22.50 18.28
N VAL A 51 7.64 22.53 18.86
CA VAL A 51 6.48 23.27 18.37
C VAL A 51 6.17 24.39 19.35
N SER A 52 6.23 25.64 18.89
CA SER A 52 5.91 26.81 19.71
C SER A 52 4.57 27.39 19.30
N PHE A 53 3.65 27.52 20.25
CA PHE A 53 2.30 28.02 20.03
C PHE A 53 2.21 29.49 20.42
N LYS A 54 1.46 30.29 19.66
CA LYS A 54 1.21 31.70 19.89
C LYS A 54 -0.30 31.91 20.16
N LYS A 55 -0.62 32.87 21.04
CA LYS A 55 -2.01 33.21 21.37
C LYS A 55 -2.82 33.78 20.20
N ASP A 56 -2.14 34.24 19.15
CA ASP A 56 -2.76 34.76 17.91
C ASP A 56 -3.18 33.63 16.95
N GLY A 57 -3.09 32.36 17.38
CA GLY A 57 -3.47 31.20 16.58
C GLY A 57 -2.42 30.71 15.61
N LYS A 58 -1.19 31.15 15.76
CA LYS A 58 -0.05 30.65 14.98
C LYS A 58 0.78 29.67 15.76
N PHE A 59 1.54 28.86 15.02
CA PHE A 59 2.58 28.00 15.56
C PHE A 59 3.74 27.88 14.59
N SER A 60 4.90 27.53 15.12
CA SER A 60 6.12 27.27 14.34
C SER A 60 6.75 25.97 14.79
N ILE A 61 7.43 25.26 13.88
CA ILE A 61 8.22 24.05 14.17
C ILE A 61 9.69 24.42 13.98
N SER A 62 10.52 24.09 14.96
CA SER A 62 11.97 24.27 14.92
C SER A 62 12.70 22.97 15.22
N ASP A 63 13.92 22.84 14.72
CA ASP A 63 14.87 21.84 15.18
C ASP A 63 15.17 22.11 16.68
N SER A 64 15.06 21.07 17.50
CA SER A 64 15.18 21.26 18.94
C SER A 64 16.61 21.59 19.41
N GLN A 65 17.61 21.11 18.69
CA GLN A 65 19.04 21.30 19.01
C GLN A 65 19.57 22.59 18.41
N THR A 66 19.42 22.78 17.10
CA THR A 66 19.98 23.91 16.36
C THR A 66 19.16 25.18 16.48
N LYS A 67 17.89 25.07 16.89
CA LYS A 67 16.88 26.14 16.91
C LYS A 67 16.55 26.70 15.51
N GLU A 68 16.97 26.01 14.43
CA GLU A 68 16.61 26.38 13.06
C GLU A 68 15.08 26.27 12.90
N GLU A 69 14.48 27.30 12.32
CA GLU A 69 13.04 27.30 12.05
C GLU A 69 12.75 26.49 10.79
N LEU A 70 12.03 25.36 10.95
CA LEU A 70 11.70 24.39 9.90
C LEU A 70 10.36 24.71 9.23
N LEU A 71 9.40 25.19 10.01
CA LEU A 71 8.11 25.71 9.55
C LEU A 71 7.76 26.93 10.37
N SER A 72 7.58 28.07 9.72
CA SER A 72 7.29 29.35 10.39
C SER A 72 5.85 29.80 10.17
N ASP A 73 5.29 30.44 11.18
CA ASP A 73 4.00 31.15 11.14
C ASP A 73 2.83 30.37 10.51
N SER A 74 2.83 29.06 10.61
CA SER A 74 1.63 28.28 10.34
C SER A 74 0.53 28.57 11.35
N ARG A 75 -0.71 28.41 10.94
CA ARG A 75 -1.85 28.56 11.81
C ARG A 75 -2.79 27.37 11.71
N PHE A 76 -3.54 27.11 12.76
CA PHE A 76 -4.74 26.32 12.63
C PHE A 76 -5.75 27.16 11.84
N GLY A 77 -6.13 26.62 10.68
CA GLY A 77 -7.01 27.30 9.74
C GLY A 77 -8.42 27.35 10.29
N LEU A 78 -8.94 28.55 10.35
CA LEU A 78 -10.35 28.75 10.70
C LEU A 78 -11.19 28.77 9.42
N PRO A 79 -12.43 28.28 9.47
CA PRO A 79 -13.34 28.43 8.35
C PRO A 79 -13.51 29.89 8.00
N ARG A 80 -13.54 30.17 6.73
CA ARG A 80 -13.79 31.44 6.04
C ARG A 80 -14.10 32.64 6.93
N ASN A 81 -13.10 33.49 7.16
CA ASN A 81 -13.23 34.84 7.71
C ASN A 81 -13.56 34.98 9.22
N ILE A 82 -13.54 33.90 10.01
CA ILE A 82 -13.68 33.99 11.44
C ILE A 82 -12.29 33.96 12.07
N GLN A 83 -11.90 35.06 12.72
CA GLN A 83 -10.73 35.09 13.60
C GLN A 83 -11.16 34.48 14.93
N GLY A 84 -11.08 33.17 15.09
CA GLY A 84 -11.40 32.51 16.33
C GLY A 84 -10.42 32.91 17.42
N THR A 85 -10.95 33.18 18.58
CA THR A 85 -10.15 33.50 19.78
C THR A 85 -9.75 32.19 20.46
N VAL A 86 -8.45 32.01 20.73
CA VAL A 86 -7.97 30.91 21.56
C VAL A 86 -8.53 31.10 22.98
N VAL A 87 -9.28 30.11 23.44
CA VAL A 87 -9.95 30.15 24.74
C VAL A 87 -9.09 29.43 25.78
N LYS A 88 -8.47 28.33 25.39
CA LYS A 88 -7.69 27.47 26.31
C LYS A 88 -6.60 26.74 25.56
N ILE A 89 -5.44 26.65 26.17
CA ILE A 89 -4.35 25.73 25.77
C ILE A 89 -4.08 24.84 26.98
N SER A 90 -4.05 23.55 26.77
CA SER A 90 -3.73 22.56 27.79
C SER A 90 -2.86 21.44 27.19
N SER A 91 -2.20 20.69 28.03
CA SER A 91 -1.41 19.54 27.60
C SER A 91 -1.73 18.31 28.44
N GLU A 92 -1.51 17.14 27.85
CA GLU A 92 -1.68 15.84 28.50
C GLU A 92 -0.60 14.87 28.03
N ASP A 93 -0.21 13.95 28.90
CA ASP A 93 0.63 12.83 28.51
C ASP A 93 -0.19 11.81 27.73
N ILE A 94 0.39 11.26 26.68
CA ILE A 94 -0.23 10.24 25.84
C ILE A 94 0.65 9.00 25.76
N ALA A 95 0.00 7.84 25.65
CA ALA A 95 0.60 6.57 25.30
C ALA A 95 -0.40 5.79 24.45
N ASP A 96 -0.15 5.74 23.17
CA ASP A 96 -1.04 5.12 22.19
C ASP A 96 -0.23 4.23 21.21
N VAL A 97 -0.84 3.86 20.09
CA VAL A 97 -0.19 3.02 19.09
C VAL A 97 1.05 3.66 18.46
N MET A 98 1.16 4.99 18.48
CA MET A 98 2.31 5.73 17.98
C MET A 98 3.47 5.80 18.98
N GLY A 99 3.24 5.45 20.24
CA GLY A 99 4.24 5.46 21.30
C GLY A 99 3.87 6.33 22.50
N LYS A 100 4.87 6.66 23.31
CA LYS A 100 4.74 7.62 24.41
C LYS A 100 5.02 9.02 23.92
N GLY A 101 4.31 9.97 24.46
CA GLY A 101 4.48 11.36 24.06
C GLY A 101 3.64 12.33 24.85
N LYS A 102 3.47 13.51 24.34
CA LYS A 102 2.63 14.56 24.92
C LYS A 102 1.82 15.25 23.82
N ARG A 103 0.58 15.55 24.15
CA ARG A 103 -0.37 16.21 23.26
C ARG A 103 -0.81 17.55 23.85
N VAL A 104 -0.78 18.59 23.03
CA VAL A 104 -1.34 19.91 23.32
C VAL A 104 -2.73 19.98 22.70
N LEU A 105 -3.71 20.46 23.46
CA LEU A 105 -5.08 20.71 23.03
C LEU A 105 -5.33 22.21 23.05
N ILE A 106 -5.84 22.75 21.94
CA ILE A 106 -6.16 24.16 21.78
C ILE A 106 -7.64 24.29 21.48
N GLU A 107 -8.38 24.93 22.36
CA GLU A 107 -9.79 25.27 22.19
C GLU A 107 -9.91 26.68 21.59
N VAL A 108 -10.68 26.78 20.50
CA VAL A 108 -10.89 28.03 19.76
C VAL A 108 -12.39 28.24 19.59
N ASN A 109 -12.89 29.45 19.82
CA ASN A 109 -14.29 29.77 19.50
C ASN A 109 -14.48 29.66 17.97
N ASP A 110 -15.48 28.91 17.53
CA ASP A 110 -15.76 28.71 16.11
C ASP A 110 -16.48 29.93 15.51
N PHE A 111 -17.49 30.43 16.22
CA PHE A 111 -18.14 31.68 15.89
C PHE A 111 -18.87 32.24 17.11
N ASP A 112 -18.70 33.46 17.42
CA ASP A 112 -19.58 34.32 18.22
C ASP A 112 -19.05 35.78 18.23
N GLU A 113 -18.64 36.26 17.05
CA GLU A 113 -18.19 37.64 16.94
C GLU A 113 -19.32 38.67 17.16
N LEU A 114 -20.56 38.22 17.08
CA LEU A 114 -21.71 39.12 17.16
C LEU A 114 -22.34 39.23 18.55
N GLY A 115 -21.87 38.45 19.53
CA GLY A 115 -22.46 38.43 20.89
C GLY A 115 -23.95 38.04 20.94
N VAL A 116 -24.46 37.46 19.82
CA VAL A 116 -25.88 37.11 19.67
C VAL A 116 -26.21 35.93 20.55
N LEU A 117 -25.35 34.92 20.61
CA LEU A 117 -25.57 33.70 21.38
C LEU A 117 -25.63 33.99 22.88
N GLY A 118 -24.78 34.89 23.40
CA GLY A 118 -24.77 35.30 24.80
C GLY A 118 -26.06 35.96 25.25
N LYS A 119 -26.78 36.60 24.33
CA LYS A 119 -28.13 37.17 24.63
C LYS A 119 -29.17 36.10 24.93
N TYR A 120 -28.95 34.87 24.47
CA TYR A 120 -29.83 33.74 24.73
C TYR A 120 -29.26 32.74 25.74
N GLY A 121 -28.21 33.12 26.48
CA GLY A 121 -27.57 32.24 27.43
C GLY A 121 -26.85 31.05 26.83
N ARG A 122 -26.45 31.14 25.54
CA ARG A 122 -25.75 30.09 24.79
C ARG A 122 -24.28 30.47 24.55
N THR A 123 -23.41 29.45 24.52
CA THR A 123 -22.06 29.57 24.04
C THR A 123 -21.96 28.87 22.67
N GLY A 124 -21.25 29.46 21.71
CA GLY A 124 -21.03 28.86 20.43
C GLY A 124 -20.23 27.58 20.50
N PRO A 125 -20.19 26.79 19.37
CA PRO A 125 -19.29 25.66 19.25
C PRO A 125 -17.85 26.13 19.41
N LYS A 126 -17.03 25.25 20.00
CA LYS A 126 -15.58 25.44 20.06
C LYS A 126 -14.90 24.37 19.25
N ARG A 127 -14.01 24.78 18.37
CA ARG A 127 -13.11 23.84 17.68
C ARG A 127 -11.98 23.44 18.59
N ILE A 128 -11.58 22.19 18.47
CA ILE A 128 -10.42 21.65 19.15
C ILE A 128 -9.36 21.35 18.09
N TYR A 129 -8.14 21.78 18.33
CA TYR A 129 -6.98 21.37 17.56
C TYR A 129 -6.01 20.66 18.48
N THR A 130 -5.48 19.53 18.03
CA THR A 130 -4.53 18.74 18.81
C THR A 130 -3.20 18.64 18.08
N TYR A 131 -2.12 18.72 18.85
CA TYR A 131 -0.75 18.62 18.35
C TYR A 131 0.04 17.70 19.26
N ALA A 132 0.52 16.57 18.73
CA ALA A 132 1.23 15.58 19.51
C ALA A 132 2.65 15.37 18.98
N LEU A 133 3.61 15.31 19.90
CA LEU A 133 4.95 14.79 19.66
C LEU A 133 5.13 13.49 20.44
N TYR A 134 5.86 12.57 19.83
CA TYR A 134 6.22 11.30 20.42
C TYR A 134 7.72 11.22 20.64
N GLU A 135 8.13 10.43 21.62
CA GLU A 135 9.55 10.12 21.85
C GLU A 135 10.14 9.51 20.56
N ASP A 136 11.36 9.89 20.20
CA ASP A 136 12.13 9.42 19.03
C ASP A 136 11.46 9.60 17.65
N ASN A 137 10.42 10.45 17.54
CA ASN A 137 9.73 10.69 16.28
C ASN A 137 9.94 12.13 15.78
N PRO A 138 10.51 12.35 14.59
CA PRO A 138 10.74 13.69 14.05
C PRO A 138 9.49 14.37 13.49
N ALA A 139 8.32 13.76 13.62
CA ALA A 139 7.09 14.28 13.04
C ALA A 139 6.10 14.80 14.10
N LEU A 140 5.38 15.85 13.71
CA LEU A 140 4.23 16.34 14.42
C LEU A 140 2.96 15.65 13.92
N VAL A 141 2.16 15.13 14.86
CA VAL A 141 0.83 14.59 14.57
C VAL A 141 -0.21 15.62 14.95
N CYS A 142 -1.08 15.98 14.01
CA CYS A 142 -2.12 16.97 14.21
C CYS A 142 -3.50 16.31 14.12
N GLY A 143 -4.39 16.71 15.02
CA GLY A 143 -5.78 16.28 15.03
C GLY A 143 -6.73 17.45 15.18
N PHE A 144 -8.01 17.15 15.23
CA PHE A 144 -9.06 18.15 15.33
C PHE A 144 -10.29 17.58 16.03
N GLY A 145 -11.20 18.46 16.41
CA GLY A 145 -12.46 18.09 17.04
C GLY A 145 -13.42 19.27 17.21
N LEU A 146 -14.51 18.99 17.89
CA LEU A 146 -15.53 19.98 18.22
C LEU A 146 -16.10 19.69 19.60
N THR A 147 -16.34 20.75 20.38
CA THR A 147 -17.07 20.66 21.64
C THR A 147 -18.24 21.64 21.67
N LEU A 148 -19.36 21.19 22.19
CA LEU A 148 -20.61 21.95 22.30
C LEU A 148 -21.05 22.12 23.75
N PRO A 149 -20.37 22.94 24.56
CA PRO A 149 -20.62 23.02 26.02
C PRO A 149 -22.00 23.55 26.37
N ASN A 150 -22.61 24.33 25.55
CA ASN A 150 -23.97 24.85 25.72
C ASN A 150 -24.52 25.36 24.39
N PHE A 151 -24.62 24.44 23.42
CA PHE A 151 -25.11 24.73 22.07
C PHE A 151 -25.93 23.57 21.58
N ILE A 152 -26.85 23.82 20.64
CA ILE A 152 -27.60 22.76 19.97
C ILE A 152 -26.69 21.85 19.16
N SER A 153 -27.17 20.65 18.80
CA SER A 153 -26.44 19.74 17.93
C SER A 153 -25.92 20.44 16.67
N TYR A 154 -24.65 20.17 16.34
CA TYR A 154 -23.96 20.82 15.24
C TYR A 154 -23.15 19.81 14.42
N ARG A 155 -23.02 20.03 13.13
CA ARG A 155 -22.23 19.10 12.27
C ARG A 155 -20.83 19.63 12.04
N LEU A 156 -19.84 18.82 12.45
CA LEU A 156 -18.45 19.00 12.06
C LEU A 156 -18.29 18.47 10.64
N ARG A 157 -18.13 19.35 9.66
CA ARG A 157 -17.98 19.00 8.24
C ARG A 157 -16.56 19.16 7.75
N GLU A 158 -15.83 20.08 8.29
CA GLU A 158 -14.47 20.40 7.88
C GLU A 158 -13.62 20.89 9.04
N SER A 159 -12.31 20.66 8.97
CA SER A 159 -11.34 21.23 9.89
C SER A 159 -9.97 21.38 9.20
N THR A 160 -9.22 22.40 9.57
CA THR A 160 -7.92 22.69 8.98
C THR A 160 -6.87 22.85 10.09
N PRO A 161 -6.27 21.74 10.56
CA PRO A 161 -5.30 21.81 11.66
C PRO A 161 -3.99 22.55 11.30
N LEU A 162 -3.69 22.70 10.00
CA LEU A 162 -2.53 23.46 9.53
C LEU A 162 -2.87 24.23 8.25
N ALA A 163 -2.60 25.53 8.24
CA ALA A 163 -2.75 26.38 7.08
C ALA A 163 -1.66 27.45 7.01
N GLY A 164 -1.06 27.59 5.83
CA GLY A 164 -0.07 28.62 5.56
C GLY A 164 1.26 28.40 6.27
N GLY A 165 1.99 29.49 6.45
CA GLY A 165 3.35 29.44 6.94
C GLY A 165 4.37 29.31 5.81
N SER A 166 5.63 29.18 6.17
CA SER A 166 6.74 29.04 5.23
C SER A 166 7.69 27.95 5.68
N PHE A 167 8.06 27.05 4.78
CA PHE A 167 9.11 26.09 5.07
C PHE A 167 10.48 26.76 5.12
N PHE A 168 11.32 26.33 6.06
CA PHE A 168 12.74 26.73 6.22
C PHE A 168 12.94 28.26 6.29
N GLY A 169 12.05 28.96 7.04
CA GLY A 169 12.13 30.42 7.20
C GLY A 169 11.88 31.20 5.91
N GLY A 170 11.18 30.59 4.92
CA GLY A 170 10.92 31.23 3.63
C GLY A 170 12.13 31.29 2.68
N LYS A 171 13.23 30.60 2.99
CA LYS A 171 14.41 30.55 2.12
C LYS A 171 14.11 29.87 0.79
N GLU A 172 14.85 30.24 -0.25
CA GLU A 172 14.74 29.62 -1.57
C GLU A 172 15.10 28.13 -1.51
N ILE A 173 14.25 27.29 -2.07
CA ILE A 173 14.49 25.85 -2.21
C ILE A 173 14.95 25.59 -3.65
N LYS A 174 16.26 25.42 -3.84
CA LYS A 174 16.86 25.11 -5.14
C LYS A 174 16.67 23.63 -5.51
N LYS A 175 16.63 23.33 -6.82
CA LYS A 175 16.40 21.98 -7.36
C LYS A 175 15.20 21.28 -6.70
N ALA A 176 14.16 22.01 -6.45
CA ALA A 176 13.02 21.54 -5.72
C ALA A 176 12.19 20.58 -6.57
N MET A 177 11.81 19.43 -5.96
CA MET A 177 10.92 18.42 -6.53
C MET A 177 9.79 18.11 -5.55
N THR A 178 8.60 17.85 -6.06
CA THR A 178 7.47 17.40 -5.26
C THR A 178 7.00 16.03 -5.70
N LEU A 179 6.58 15.22 -4.73
CA LEU A 179 5.80 14.01 -4.97
C LEU A 179 4.38 14.25 -4.47
N ASN A 180 3.42 14.17 -5.39
CA ASN A 180 2.01 14.12 -5.04
C ASN A 180 1.59 12.66 -4.90
N GLY A 181 1.29 12.21 -3.67
CA GLY A 181 0.90 10.84 -3.37
C GLY A 181 -0.44 10.43 -3.97
N SER A 182 -1.30 11.40 -4.29
CA SER A 182 -2.62 11.13 -4.88
C SER A 182 -3.17 12.33 -5.66
N ALA A 183 -2.81 12.41 -6.93
CA ALA A 183 -3.48 13.27 -7.89
C ALA A 183 -4.50 12.42 -8.68
N GLY A 184 -5.69 12.25 -8.11
CA GLY A 184 -6.61 11.20 -8.58
C GLY A 184 -6.05 9.81 -8.28
N ALA A 185 -6.13 8.87 -9.22
CA ALA A 185 -5.55 7.54 -9.09
C ALA A 185 -4.01 7.51 -9.10
N LYS A 186 -3.37 8.59 -9.52
CA LYS A 186 -1.93 8.62 -9.81
C LYS A 186 -1.13 9.27 -8.69
N ALA A 187 0.03 8.71 -8.39
CA ALA A 187 1.13 9.46 -7.80
C ALA A 187 1.92 10.15 -8.92
N THR A 188 2.37 11.37 -8.71
CA THR A 188 3.08 12.14 -9.74
C THR A 188 4.27 12.89 -9.17
N LEU A 189 5.36 12.91 -9.93
CA LEU A 189 6.52 13.75 -9.68
C LEU A 189 6.36 15.07 -10.42
N VAL A 190 6.55 16.17 -9.73
CA VAL A 190 6.39 17.50 -10.30
C VAL A 190 7.40 18.48 -9.71
N THR A 191 7.80 19.47 -10.49
CA THR A 191 8.62 20.57 -9.99
C THR A 191 7.76 21.56 -9.19
N PRO A 192 8.29 22.25 -8.17
CA PRO A 192 7.62 23.34 -7.50
C PRO A 192 7.30 24.51 -8.42
N GLY A 193 6.42 25.34 -7.96
CA GLY A 193 5.97 26.54 -8.67
C GLY A 193 4.59 26.42 -9.28
N LEU A 194 3.99 25.24 -9.24
CA LEU A 194 2.59 25.03 -9.58
C LEU A 194 1.83 24.61 -8.32
N ASP A 195 0.63 25.12 -8.16
CA ASP A 195 -0.26 24.73 -7.09
C ASP A 195 -0.51 23.22 -7.10
N ARG A 196 -0.46 22.60 -5.93
CA ARG A 196 -0.67 21.17 -5.76
C ARG A 196 -1.75 20.92 -4.73
N ARG A 197 -2.65 20.00 -5.07
CA ARG A 197 -3.62 19.43 -4.15
C ARG A 197 -3.51 17.91 -4.22
N SER A 198 -3.55 17.28 -3.09
CA SER A 198 -3.52 15.82 -2.98
C SER A 198 -4.69 15.33 -2.14
N ALA A 199 -5.27 14.22 -2.54
CA ALA A 199 -6.29 13.52 -1.74
C ALA A 199 -5.67 12.68 -0.61
N ASN A 200 -4.41 12.88 -0.28
CA ASN A 200 -3.75 12.25 0.86
C ASN A 200 -2.48 12.98 1.29
N SER A 201 -1.39 12.92 0.52
CA SER A 201 -0.07 13.39 0.96
C SER A 201 0.68 14.12 -0.14
N LEU A 202 1.53 15.04 0.31
CA LEU A 202 2.53 15.72 -0.51
C LEU A 202 3.91 15.56 0.13
N MET A 203 4.93 15.53 -0.71
CA MET A 203 6.32 15.64 -0.31
C MET A 203 7.01 16.70 -1.15
N LEU A 204 7.88 17.46 -0.51
CA LEU A 204 8.76 18.45 -1.13
C LEU A 204 10.19 18.13 -0.72
N THR A 205 11.12 18.08 -1.69
CA THR A 205 12.55 17.97 -1.41
C THR A 205 13.34 18.96 -2.26
N GLY A 206 14.49 19.44 -1.77
CA GLY A 206 15.37 20.32 -2.50
C GLY A 206 16.58 20.73 -1.69
N LEU A 207 17.32 21.76 -2.14
CA LEU A 207 18.49 22.30 -1.48
C LEU A 207 18.18 23.67 -0.88
N VAL A 208 18.38 23.82 0.43
CA VAL A 208 18.30 25.08 1.16
C VAL A 208 19.72 25.37 1.72
N ASP A 209 20.29 26.50 1.33
CA ASP A 209 21.67 26.85 1.66
C ASP A 209 22.67 25.73 1.31
N GLY A 210 22.45 25.05 0.19
CA GLY A 210 23.28 23.94 -0.30
C GLY A 210 23.10 22.61 0.44
N LYS A 211 22.22 22.54 1.44
CA LYS A 211 21.93 21.31 2.20
C LYS A 211 20.59 20.72 1.77
N ARG A 212 20.52 19.38 1.68
CA ARG A 212 19.26 18.67 1.42
C ARG A 212 18.26 18.92 2.55
N ARG A 213 17.02 19.24 2.14
CA ARG A 213 15.86 19.37 3.01
C ARG A 213 14.68 18.66 2.36
N SER A 214 13.88 17.99 3.19
CA SER A 214 12.63 17.38 2.75
C SER A 214 11.52 17.69 3.73
N VAL A 215 10.30 17.71 3.21
CA VAL A 215 9.07 17.81 4.00
C VAL A 215 8.08 16.79 3.48
N VAL A 216 7.48 15.99 4.37
CA VAL A 216 6.36 15.11 4.07
C VAL A 216 5.18 15.51 4.94
N TRP A 217 4.01 15.75 4.31
CA TRP A 217 2.78 16.02 5.07
C TRP A 217 1.58 15.35 4.42
N GLY A 218 0.67 14.83 5.24
CA GLY A 218 -0.49 14.08 4.76
C GLY A 218 -1.41 13.56 5.84
N GLY A 219 -2.48 12.88 5.41
CA GLY A 219 -3.40 12.18 6.30
C GLY A 219 -2.71 10.99 6.97
N LEU A 220 -3.05 10.71 8.22
CA LEU A 220 -2.46 9.65 9.02
C LEU A 220 -3.50 8.62 9.46
N GLY A 221 -4.21 8.83 10.55
CA GLY A 221 -5.30 7.96 11.03
C GLY A 221 -6.58 8.16 10.21
N ASN A 222 -7.42 7.14 10.06
CA ASN A 222 -8.63 7.18 9.26
C ASN A 222 -9.84 6.64 10.02
N GLU A 223 -10.87 7.48 10.18
CA GLU A 223 -12.15 7.12 10.80
C GLU A 223 -13.34 7.65 10.01
N ALA A 224 -13.51 8.96 10.00
CA ALA A 224 -14.75 9.61 9.61
C ALA A 224 -14.61 10.70 8.54
N PHE A 225 -13.39 11.15 8.24
CA PHE A 225 -13.16 12.27 7.32
C PHE A 225 -12.19 11.93 6.19
N GLY A 226 -12.48 12.44 4.99
CA GLY A 226 -11.49 12.51 3.93
C GLY A 226 -10.41 13.54 4.27
N LYS A 227 -9.14 13.19 4.00
CA LYS A 227 -7.99 14.03 4.30
C LYS A 227 -7.31 14.50 3.03
N PHE A 228 -7.04 15.79 2.99
CA PHE A 228 -6.47 16.47 1.83
C PHE A 228 -5.30 17.33 2.25
N THR A 229 -4.34 17.43 1.34
CA THR A 229 -3.18 18.31 1.50
C THR A 229 -3.04 19.25 0.33
N SER A 230 -2.44 20.40 0.54
CA SER A 230 -2.10 21.31 -0.56
C SER A 230 -0.80 22.05 -0.32
N LEU A 231 -0.20 22.48 -1.43
CA LEU A 231 0.86 23.47 -1.48
C LEU A 231 0.40 24.52 -2.49
N ILE A 232 0.02 25.70 -2.02
CA ILE A 232 -0.50 26.79 -2.85
C ILE A 232 0.31 28.05 -2.52
N ASP A 233 0.86 28.71 -3.53
CA ASP A 233 1.78 29.85 -3.36
C ASP A 233 2.92 29.55 -2.38
N GLY A 234 3.45 28.33 -2.40
CA GLY A 234 4.48 27.87 -1.47
C GLY A 234 4.02 27.66 -0.02
N LYS A 235 2.74 27.79 0.26
CA LYS A 235 2.15 27.66 1.59
C LYS A 235 1.50 26.29 1.78
N PRO A 236 1.92 25.50 2.76
CA PRO A 236 1.33 24.19 3.04
C PRO A 236 -0.02 24.33 3.73
N SER A 237 -0.90 23.38 3.48
CA SER A 237 -2.07 23.15 4.32
C SER A 237 -2.47 21.68 4.31
N PHE A 238 -3.22 21.28 5.33
CA PHE A 238 -4.03 20.08 5.28
C PHE A 238 -5.38 20.33 5.94
N TYR A 239 -6.39 19.64 5.41
CA TYR A 239 -7.76 19.78 5.89
C TYR A 239 -8.50 18.44 5.81
N ALA A 240 -9.33 18.22 6.82
CA ALA A 240 -10.31 17.15 6.86
C ALA A 240 -11.64 17.64 6.31
N GLN A 241 -12.35 16.81 5.57
CA GLN A 241 -13.66 17.14 5.01
C GLN A 241 -14.55 15.92 4.89
N ASP A 242 -15.84 16.12 5.14
CA ASP A 242 -16.91 15.19 4.81
C ASP A 242 -18.14 15.93 4.27
N PRO A 243 -18.82 15.44 3.23
CA PRO A 243 -19.97 16.12 2.64
C PRO A 243 -21.12 16.40 3.61
N ILE A 244 -21.43 15.47 4.49
CA ILE A 244 -22.51 15.63 5.50
C ILE A 244 -21.96 15.97 6.89
N GLY A 245 -20.76 15.54 7.21
CA GLY A 245 -20.10 15.74 8.49
C GLY A 245 -20.68 14.92 9.65
N ARG A 246 -19.92 14.84 10.74
CA ARG A 246 -20.30 14.15 11.98
C ARG A 246 -21.20 15.05 12.82
N LEU A 247 -22.39 14.57 13.19
CA LEU A 247 -23.26 15.25 14.14
C LEU A 247 -22.66 15.16 15.54
N VAL A 248 -22.51 16.30 16.20
CA VAL A 248 -22.08 16.41 17.58
C VAL A 248 -23.27 16.95 18.38
N ASP A 249 -23.63 16.27 19.44
CA ASP A 249 -24.79 16.63 20.26
C ASP A 249 -24.42 17.68 21.30
N GLU A 250 -25.44 18.30 21.92
CA GLU A 250 -25.31 19.26 23.03
C GLU A 250 -24.52 18.60 24.17
N GLU A 251 -23.57 19.30 24.74
CA GLU A 251 -22.66 18.87 25.82
C GLU A 251 -21.65 17.76 25.36
N GLU A 252 -21.66 17.37 24.10
CA GLU A 252 -20.67 16.42 23.58
C GLU A 252 -19.35 17.11 23.21
N THR A 253 -18.25 16.41 23.48
CA THR A 253 -16.94 16.68 22.91
C THR A 253 -16.57 15.51 22.01
N TYR A 254 -16.35 15.79 20.72
CA TYR A 254 -15.96 14.80 19.73
C TYR A 254 -14.59 15.12 19.13
N ILE A 255 -13.66 14.19 19.27
CA ILE A 255 -12.34 14.23 18.65
C ILE A 255 -12.19 12.90 17.88
N PRO A 256 -12.19 12.92 16.54
CA PRO A 256 -12.03 11.70 15.72
C PRO A 256 -10.60 11.13 15.83
N GLU A 257 -10.45 9.88 15.43
CA GLU A 257 -9.14 9.25 15.22
C GLU A 257 -8.47 9.72 13.91
N ASP A 258 -9.17 10.52 13.12
CA ASP A 258 -8.62 11.17 11.93
C ASP A 258 -7.52 12.17 12.31
N THR A 259 -6.31 11.87 11.87
CA THR A 259 -5.13 12.68 12.17
C THR A 259 -4.32 12.97 10.91
N PHE A 260 -3.40 13.90 11.04
CA PHE A 260 -2.44 14.29 10.02
C PHE A 260 -1.02 14.16 10.55
N TYR A 261 -0.09 13.99 9.63
CA TYR A 261 1.33 13.85 9.87
C TYR A 261 2.09 14.95 9.14
N ILE A 262 3.08 15.54 9.77
CA ILE A 262 4.04 16.41 9.13
C ILE A 262 5.45 16.17 9.68
N ASP A 263 6.37 15.80 8.82
CA ASP A 263 7.80 15.70 9.08
C ASP A 263 8.54 16.77 8.25
N VAL A 264 9.18 17.69 8.95
CA VAL A 264 10.00 18.78 8.36
C VAL A 264 11.49 18.63 8.71
N HIS A 265 11.82 17.59 9.47
CA HIS A 265 13.17 17.39 10.01
C HIS A 265 13.99 16.36 9.23
N THR A 266 13.38 15.25 8.81
CA THR A 266 14.06 14.19 8.06
C THR A 266 14.54 14.73 6.72
N ARG A 267 15.85 14.70 6.47
CA ARG A 267 16.47 15.35 5.31
C ARG A 267 16.38 14.52 4.04
N GLU A 268 16.54 13.21 4.17
CA GLU A 268 16.55 12.26 3.05
C GLU A 268 15.11 11.93 2.64
N PRO A 269 14.71 12.18 1.37
CA PRO A 269 13.29 12.10 0.97
C PRO A 269 12.72 10.68 0.98
N PHE A 270 13.52 9.64 0.68
CA PHE A 270 13.05 8.25 0.73
C PHE A 270 12.78 7.85 2.18
N GLU A 271 13.70 8.17 3.09
CA GLU A 271 13.52 7.92 4.51
C GLU A 271 12.29 8.65 5.08
N ALA A 272 12.11 9.93 4.73
CA ALA A 272 10.98 10.71 5.18
C ALA A 272 9.63 10.09 4.75
N LEU A 273 9.54 9.63 3.51
CA LEU A 273 8.34 8.97 2.98
C LEU A 273 8.13 7.58 3.60
N GLU A 274 9.18 6.79 3.81
CA GLU A 274 9.08 5.48 4.44
C GLU A 274 8.67 5.59 5.91
N ARG A 275 9.17 6.58 6.65
CA ARG A 275 8.70 6.91 8.00
C ARG A 275 7.22 7.26 8.00
N TYR A 276 6.76 8.04 7.03
CA TYR A 276 5.34 8.34 6.88
C TYR A 276 4.50 7.10 6.57
N GLY A 277 4.94 6.21 5.69
CA GLY A 277 4.28 4.94 5.40
C GLY A 277 4.17 4.04 6.63
N LEU A 278 5.25 3.95 7.43
CA LEU A 278 5.24 3.20 8.70
C LEU A 278 4.32 3.85 9.74
N ALA A 279 4.31 5.18 9.83
CA ALA A 279 3.38 5.89 10.71
C ALA A 279 1.92 5.61 10.33
N MET A 280 1.59 5.61 9.03
CA MET A 280 0.25 5.23 8.53
C MET A 280 -0.09 3.78 8.89
N ARG A 281 0.85 2.85 8.75
CA ARG A 281 0.68 1.45 9.15
C ARG A 281 0.28 1.35 10.63
N VAL A 282 1.03 2.02 11.48
CA VAL A 282 0.81 1.99 12.95
C VAL A 282 -0.52 2.66 13.30
N ALA A 283 -0.77 3.87 12.82
CA ALA A 283 -1.98 4.63 13.14
C ALA A 283 -3.28 3.94 12.69
N ASN A 284 -3.24 3.12 11.64
CA ASN A 284 -4.40 2.41 11.13
C ASN A 284 -4.40 0.91 11.49
N ASN A 285 -3.45 0.45 12.29
CA ASN A 285 -3.24 -0.98 12.57
C ASN A 285 -3.21 -1.82 11.27
N ALA A 286 -2.55 -1.31 10.24
CA ALA A 286 -2.53 -1.95 8.94
C ALA A 286 -1.55 -3.13 8.92
N SER A 287 -2.02 -4.26 8.41
CA SER A 287 -1.22 -5.47 8.18
C SER A 287 -1.78 -6.21 6.97
N PRO A 288 -1.57 -5.67 5.76
CA PRO A 288 -2.16 -6.24 4.56
C PRO A 288 -1.62 -7.64 4.30
N ASN A 289 -2.51 -8.59 4.03
CA ASN A 289 -2.15 -9.95 3.66
C ASN A 289 -1.44 -9.97 2.31
N ILE A 290 -0.35 -10.72 2.19
CA ILE A 290 0.42 -10.87 0.96
C ILE A 290 -0.23 -11.93 0.07
N TYR A 291 -0.49 -11.59 -1.18
CA TYR A 291 -0.97 -12.52 -2.22
C TYR A 291 0.21 -13.31 -2.79
N ASP A 292 0.54 -14.42 -2.15
CA ASP A 292 1.64 -15.31 -2.57
C ASP A 292 1.21 -16.28 -3.67
N PHE A 293 0.41 -15.78 -4.62
CA PHE A 293 -0.12 -16.53 -5.75
C PHE A 293 -0.67 -15.61 -6.84
N PRO A 294 -0.67 -16.03 -8.11
CA PRO A 294 -1.36 -15.32 -9.18
C PRO A 294 -2.88 -15.47 -9.06
N VAL A 295 -3.62 -14.43 -9.45
CA VAL A 295 -5.09 -14.45 -9.52
C VAL A 295 -5.54 -14.41 -10.96
N LEU A 296 -6.15 -15.49 -11.46
CA LEU A 296 -6.82 -15.50 -12.77
C LEU A 296 -8.22 -14.92 -12.63
N CYS A 297 -8.51 -13.88 -13.38
CA CYS A 297 -9.83 -13.30 -13.47
C CYS A 297 -10.65 -13.97 -14.57
N GLY A 298 -11.65 -14.76 -14.19
CA GLY A 298 -12.48 -15.50 -15.15
C GLY A 298 -13.14 -14.63 -16.21
N TRP A 299 -13.64 -13.46 -15.82
CA TRP A 299 -14.22 -12.48 -16.75
C TRP A 299 -13.17 -11.90 -17.71
N SER A 300 -11.99 -11.55 -17.22
CA SER A 300 -10.97 -10.86 -18.02
C SER A 300 -10.38 -11.74 -19.13
N VAL A 301 -10.38 -13.05 -18.99
CA VAL A 301 -9.94 -13.99 -20.04
C VAL A 301 -10.77 -13.77 -21.31
N GLY A 302 -12.09 -13.69 -21.21
CA GLY A 302 -12.94 -13.40 -22.37
C GLY A 302 -12.94 -11.90 -22.74
N ALA A 303 -13.12 -11.02 -21.75
CA ALA A 303 -13.35 -9.60 -22.00
C ALA A 303 -12.10 -8.84 -22.44
N ILE A 304 -10.94 -9.15 -21.87
CA ILE A 304 -9.67 -8.43 -22.15
C ILE A 304 -8.84 -9.19 -23.20
N SER A 305 -8.58 -10.46 -22.98
CA SER A 305 -7.71 -11.26 -23.85
C SER A 305 -8.40 -11.82 -25.09
N LYS A 306 -9.72 -11.70 -25.16
CA LYS A 306 -10.54 -12.25 -26.28
C LYS A 306 -10.39 -13.76 -26.46
N LEU A 307 -10.03 -14.47 -25.41
CA LEU A 307 -10.02 -15.92 -25.35
C LEU A 307 -11.43 -16.46 -25.02
N PRO A 308 -11.70 -17.76 -25.15
CA PRO A 308 -12.95 -18.34 -24.71
C PRO A 308 -13.27 -17.98 -23.26
N ASN A 309 -14.53 -17.67 -22.97
CA ASN A 309 -14.99 -17.29 -21.64
C ASN A 309 -14.86 -18.46 -20.68
N VAL A 310 -14.19 -18.22 -19.55
CA VAL A 310 -13.98 -19.20 -18.48
C VAL A 310 -14.65 -18.81 -17.17
N ASN A 311 -15.56 -17.82 -17.19
CA ASN A 311 -16.18 -17.22 -16.01
C ASN A 311 -17.35 -18.03 -15.46
N ASN A 312 -17.13 -19.31 -15.20
CA ASN A 312 -18.04 -20.17 -14.45
C ASN A 312 -17.28 -21.26 -13.69
N SER A 313 -17.93 -21.89 -12.72
CA SER A 313 -17.32 -22.84 -11.80
C SER A 313 -16.61 -24.01 -12.51
N ALA A 314 -17.24 -24.65 -13.49
CA ALA A 314 -16.65 -25.79 -14.20
C ALA A 314 -15.43 -25.37 -15.04
N LYS A 315 -15.52 -24.26 -15.76
CA LYS A 315 -14.41 -23.74 -16.56
C LYS A 315 -13.22 -23.28 -15.69
N LEU A 316 -13.47 -22.72 -14.54
CA LEU A 316 -12.40 -22.36 -13.60
C LEU A 316 -11.71 -23.61 -13.02
N ILE A 317 -12.42 -24.72 -12.82
CA ILE A 317 -11.79 -26.00 -12.46
C ILE A 317 -10.94 -26.55 -13.64
N GLU A 318 -11.41 -26.43 -14.90
CA GLU A 318 -10.59 -26.75 -16.07
C GLU A 318 -9.31 -25.90 -16.10
N GLU A 319 -9.39 -24.60 -15.81
CA GLU A 319 -8.22 -23.72 -15.71
C GLU A 319 -7.26 -24.16 -14.61
N LEU A 320 -7.77 -24.62 -13.46
CA LEU A 320 -6.92 -25.18 -12.41
C LEU A 320 -6.18 -26.44 -12.88
N ALA A 321 -6.87 -27.30 -13.62
CA ALA A 321 -6.23 -28.48 -14.21
C ALA A 321 -5.12 -28.09 -15.21
N HIS A 322 -5.35 -27.05 -16.00
CA HIS A 322 -4.32 -26.49 -16.89
C HIS A 322 -3.12 -25.92 -16.13
N ALA A 323 -3.35 -25.19 -15.03
CA ALA A 323 -2.28 -24.68 -14.16
C ALA A 323 -1.44 -25.82 -13.56
N ASN A 324 -2.09 -26.88 -13.08
CA ASN A 324 -1.41 -28.09 -12.58
C ASN A 324 -0.59 -28.77 -13.69
N LYS A 325 -1.17 -28.96 -14.86
CA LYS A 325 -0.50 -29.57 -16.03
C LYS A 325 0.70 -28.75 -16.51
N SER A 326 0.63 -27.43 -16.45
CA SER A 326 1.76 -26.56 -16.84
C SER A 326 2.95 -26.67 -15.87
N GLY A 327 2.75 -27.22 -14.68
CA GLY A 327 3.74 -27.32 -13.63
C GLY A 327 3.88 -26.06 -12.77
N LEU A 328 3.08 -25.01 -13.00
CA LEU A 328 3.12 -23.77 -12.20
C LEU A 328 2.83 -24.05 -10.73
N THR A 329 1.92 -24.97 -10.44
CA THR A 329 1.52 -25.31 -9.08
C THR A 329 2.60 -26.05 -8.27
N LYS A 330 3.74 -26.39 -8.86
CA LYS A 330 4.93 -26.83 -8.11
C LYS A 330 5.58 -25.69 -7.32
N TYR A 331 5.35 -24.43 -7.74
CA TYR A 331 5.99 -23.22 -7.20
C TYR A 331 5.06 -22.38 -6.35
N THR A 332 3.77 -22.37 -6.65
CA THR A 332 2.75 -21.56 -5.97
C THR A 332 1.37 -22.17 -6.17
N LYS A 333 0.45 -21.90 -5.27
CA LYS A 333 -0.98 -22.10 -5.57
C LYS A 333 -1.44 -21.08 -6.61
N VAL A 334 -2.61 -21.30 -7.20
CA VAL A 334 -3.22 -20.33 -8.14
C VAL A 334 -4.60 -19.96 -7.64
N SER A 335 -4.93 -18.69 -7.68
CA SER A 335 -6.29 -18.22 -7.37
C SER A 335 -7.10 -18.07 -8.64
N LEU A 336 -8.34 -18.52 -8.58
CA LEU A 336 -9.30 -18.43 -9.68
C LEU A 336 -10.51 -17.63 -9.21
N ARG A 337 -10.71 -16.48 -9.84
CA ARG A 337 -11.75 -15.53 -9.44
C ARG A 337 -12.98 -15.66 -10.30
N LEU A 338 -14.09 -16.06 -9.66
CA LEU A 338 -15.40 -16.04 -10.26
C LEU A 338 -15.95 -14.62 -10.20
N GLU A 339 -16.23 -14.03 -11.36
CA GLU A 339 -16.79 -12.68 -11.49
C GLU A 339 -18.17 -12.71 -12.13
N PRO A 340 -19.27 -12.82 -11.36
CA PRO A 340 -20.59 -12.67 -11.90
C PRO A 340 -20.78 -11.30 -12.53
N ASP A 341 -21.28 -11.26 -13.74
CA ASP A 341 -21.46 -10.05 -14.53
C ASP A 341 -22.93 -9.56 -14.57
N LYS A 342 -23.83 -10.26 -13.85
CA LYS A 342 -25.26 -9.97 -13.80
C LYS A 342 -25.77 -9.96 -12.35
N TYR A 343 -25.42 -8.93 -11.63
CA TYR A 343 -25.67 -8.79 -10.21
C TYR A 343 -26.86 -7.87 -9.87
N HIS A 344 -27.48 -7.23 -10.84
CA HIS A 344 -28.65 -6.38 -10.63
C HIS A 344 -29.94 -7.12 -10.88
N ASN A 345 -29.96 -8.43 -10.86
CA ASN A 345 -31.16 -9.20 -11.10
C ASN A 345 -31.51 -10.10 -9.93
N ASP A 346 -32.58 -9.77 -9.32
CA ASP A 346 -33.73 -10.62 -9.02
C ASP A 346 -33.42 -11.86 -8.17
N THR A 347 -32.77 -11.72 -7.03
CA THR A 347 -32.94 -12.68 -5.97
C THR A 347 -33.29 -11.97 -4.68
N GLU A 348 -34.36 -12.45 -4.03
CA GLU A 348 -34.82 -11.93 -2.73
C GLU A 348 -33.76 -12.07 -1.61
N GLN A 349 -32.72 -12.86 -1.85
CA GLN A 349 -31.68 -13.19 -0.87
C GLN A 349 -30.46 -12.26 -0.95
N GLY A 350 -30.44 -11.41 -1.99
CA GLY A 350 -29.23 -10.68 -2.35
C GLY A 350 -28.42 -11.47 -3.39
N TRP A 351 -27.49 -10.84 -3.97
CA TRP A 351 -26.81 -11.27 -5.19
C TRP A 351 -25.69 -12.30 -5.00
N TRP A 352 -25.51 -12.82 -3.80
CA TRP A 352 -24.42 -13.73 -3.48
C TRP A 352 -24.90 -15.04 -2.84
N ASP A 353 -25.90 -15.62 -3.41
CA ASP A 353 -26.28 -16.99 -3.10
C ASP A 353 -26.11 -17.92 -4.32
N ASP A 354 -26.10 -19.20 -4.06
CA ASP A 354 -25.92 -20.21 -5.10
C ASP A 354 -27.01 -20.12 -6.16
N SER A 355 -28.26 -19.83 -5.77
CA SER A 355 -29.42 -19.78 -6.69
C SER A 355 -29.29 -18.65 -7.72
N HIS A 356 -28.76 -17.48 -7.27
CA HIS A 356 -28.48 -16.36 -8.17
C HIS A 356 -27.39 -16.75 -9.18
N MET A 357 -26.29 -17.31 -8.71
CA MET A 357 -25.18 -17.71 -9.56
C MET A 357 -25.55 -18.83 -10.51
N GLN A 358 -26.41 -19.78 -10.10
CA GLN A 358 -26.97 -20.83 -10.96
C GLN A 358 -27.87 -20.24 -12.05
N LYS A 359 -28.77 -19.32 -11.69
CA LYS A 359 -29.64 -18.63 -12.63
C LYS A 359 -28.86 -17.97 -13.78
N PHE A 360 -27.70 -17.40 -13.50
CA PHE A 360 -26.85 -16.75 -14.49
C PHE A 360 -25.71 -17.63 -15.02
N LYS A 361 -25.72 -18.94 -14.69
CA LYS A 361 -24.74 -19.93 -15.16
C LYS A 361 -23.31 -19.64 -14.76
N HIS A 362 -23.12 -18.99 -13.62
CA HIS A 362 -21.80 -18.85 -12.99
C HIS A 362 -21.44 -20.08 -12.14
N LEU A 363 -22.43 -20.68 -11.46
CA LEU A 363 -22.32 -21.99 -10.86
C LEU A 363 -23.06 -23.00 -11.73
N VAL A 364 -22.36 -24.05 -12.17
CA VAL A 364 -22.85 -25.08 -13.09
C VAL A 364 -22.41 -26.47 -12.65
N GLU A 365 -23.17 -27.50 -13.04
CA GLU A 365 -22.81 -28.90 -12.81
C GLU A 365 -21.38 -29.21 -13.30
N PRO A 366 -20.59 -30.02 -12.57
CA PRO A 366 -20.93 -30.64 -11.27
C PRO A 366 -20.65 -29.74 -10.05
N TYR A 367 -20.25 -28.49 -10.26
CA TYR A 367 -19.85 -27.49 -9.23
C TYR A 367 -20.91 -26.40 -9.09
N GLU A 368 -22.17 -26.80 -8.87
CA GLU A 368 -23.34 -25.93 -8.87
C GLU A 368 -23.55 -25.15 -7.57
N THR A 369 -22.66 -25.31 -6.57
CA THR A 369 -22.65 -24.52 -5.34
C THR A 369 -21.26 -23.95 -5.06
N ILE A 370 -21.20 -22.81 -4.34
CA ILE A 370 -19.94 -22.23 -3.88
C ILE A 370 -19.15 -23.27 -3.07
N ALA A 371 -19.80 -23.99 -2.16
CA ALA A 371 -19.17 -25.00 -1.34
C ALA A 371 -18.54 -26.15 -2.16
N LYS A 372 -19.24 -26.68 -3.18
CA LYS A 372 -18.69 -27.73 -4.05
C LYS A 372 -17.50 -27.21 -4.88
N TRP A 373 -17.66 -26.04 -5.47
CA TRP A 373 -16.61 -25.39 -6.26
C TRP A 373 -15.36 -25.10 -5.41
N SER A 374 -15.53 -24.49 -4.23
CA SER A 374 -14.43 -24.17 -3.33
C SER A 374 -13.71 -25.39 -2.79
N LYS A 375 -14.46 -26.45 -2.47
CA LYS A 375 -13.90 -27.72 -2.03
C LYS A 375 -12.95 -28.33 -3.08
N GLU A 376 -13.41 -28.36 -4.34
CA GLU A 376 -12.61 -28.87 -5.45
C GLU A 376 -11.36 -28.03 -5.69
N MET A 377 -11.52 -26.68 -5.69
CA MET A 377 -10.42 -25.74 -5.80
C MET A 377 -9.34 -26.00 -4.74
N ASN A 378 -9.75 -25.99 -3.47
CA ASN A 378 -8.83 -26.14 -2.33
C ASN A 378 -8.13 -27.50 -2.33
N ALA A 379 -8.77 -28.57 -2.81
CA ALA A 379 -8.19 -29.91 -2.92
C ALA A 379 -7.09 -30.02 -3.99
N ASN A 380 -7.06 -29.11 -4.98
CA ASN A 380 -6.23 -29.20 -6.19
C ASN A 380 -5.26 -28.03 -6.37
N ASN A 381 -4.71 -27.43 -5.30
CA ASN A 381 -3.82 -26.27 -5.31
C ASN A 381 -4.47 -24.96 -5.81
N GLY A 382 -5.79 -24.90 -5.84
CA GLY A 382 -6.55 -23.71 -6.18
C GLY A 382 -6.88 -22.89 -4.93
N ILE A 383 -7.17 -21.61 -5.15
CA ILE A 383 -7.65 -20.68 -4.13
C ILE A 383 -8.92 -20.02 -4.68
N PRO A 384 -10.10 -20.34 -4.12
CA PRO A 384 -11.34 -19.73 -4.56
C PRO A 384 -11.38 -18.24 -4.19
N TYR A 385 -11.72 -17.42 -5.16
CA TYR A 385 -11.82 -15.98 -5.04
C TYR A 385 -13.09 -15.49 -5.74
N ILE A 386 -13.76 -14.50 -5.17
CA ILE A 386 -15.05 -14.05 -5.70
C ILE A 386 -15.03 -12.54 -5.92
N TYR A 387 -16.01 -12.08 -6.69
CA TYR A 387 -16.19 -10.66 -7.02
C TYR A 387 -17.51 -10.16 -6.44
N MET A 388 -17.54 -8.89 -6.02
CA MET A 388 -18.78 -8.20 -5.64
C MET A 388 -18.80 -6.75 -6.10
N GLN A 389 -19.99 -6.16 -6.06
CA GLN A 389 -20.20 -4.72 -6.19
C GLN A 389 -20.84 -4.17 -4.92
N LEU A 390 -20.26 -3.10 -4.40
CA LEU A 390 -20.56 -2.67 -3.04
C LEU A 390 -21.93 -1.97 -2.89
N GLY A 391 -22.40 -1.26 -3.88
CA GLY A 391 -23.56 -0.39 -3.73
C GLY A 391 -24.71 -0.65 -4.70
N MET A 392 -24.87 -1.87 -5.21
CA MET A 392 -25.86 -2.16 -6.26
C MET A 392 -26.83 -3.26 -5.85
N PRO A 393 -27.88 -2.95 -5.06
CA PRO A 393 -28.92 -3.91 -4.70
C PRO A 393 -29.73 -4.36 -5.92
N SER A 394 -30.22 -5.59 -5.89
CA SER A 394 -31.25 -6.01 -6.84
C SER A 394 -32.60 -5.37 -6.52
N ASP A 395 -33.46 -5.24 -7.53
CA ASP A 395 -34.78 -4.69 -7.33
C ASP A 395 -35.66 -5.54 -6.39
N ASP A 396 -35.54 -6.86 -6.47
CA ASP A 396 -36.24 -7.77 -5.61
C ASP A 396 -35.80 -7.70 -4.16
N PHE A 397 -34.49 -7.58 -3.93
CA PHE A 397 -33.95 -7.35 -2.60
C PHE A 397 -34.42 -6.02 -2.03
N ALA A 398 -34.33 -4.95 -2.81
CA ALA A 398 -34.77 -3.63 -2.39
C ALA A 398 -36.28 -3.53 -2.12
N ARG A 399 -37.11 -4.26 -2.89
CA ARG A 399 -38.56 -4.36 -2.61
C ARG A 399 -38.86 -5.13 -1.34
N LYS A 400 -38.04 -6.16 -1.06
CA LYS A 400 -38.24 -7.01 0.13
C LYS A 400 -37.75 -6.34 1.39
N TYR A 401 -36.65 -5.58 1.31
CA TYR A 401 -36.00 -4.95 2.43
C TYR A 401 -35.77 -3.45 2.18
N PRO A 402 -36.85 -2.66 1.97
CA PRO A 402 -36.72 -1.24 1.68
C PRO A 402 -36.02 -0.46 2.82
N GLU A 403 -36.12 -0.95 4.06
CA GLU A 403 -35.45 -0.39 5.24
C GLU A 403 -33.93 -0.48 5.19
N TYR A 404 -33.37 -1.37 4.37
CA TYR A 404 -31.92 -1.53 4.20
C TYR A 404 -31.35 -0.63 3.10
N MET A 405 -32.20 0.17 2.46
CA MET A 405 -31.83 0.96 1.30
C MET A 405 -31.66 2.43 1.62
N LEU A 406 -30.65 3.04 1.02
CA LEU A 406 -30.57 4.48 0.89
C LEU A 406 -31.38 4.92 -0.33
N PHE A 407 -32.23 5.93 -0.15
CA PHE A 407 -33.05 6.48 -1.19
C PHE A 407 -32.50 7.82 -1.67
N GLY A 408 -32.59 8.07 -2.96
CA GLY A 408 -32.25 9.32 -3.59
C GLY A 408 -33.37 9.80 -4.49
N ASP A 409 -33.29 11.02 -4.92
CA ASP A 409 -34.17 11.51 -5.95
C ASP A 409 -33.79 10.88 -7.32
N ASN A 410 -34.79 10.64 -8.17
CA ASN A 410 -34.61 9.97 -9.47
C ASN A 410 -33.61 10.65 -10.41
N SER A 411 -33.33 11.95 -10.22
CA SER A 411 -32.27 12.69 -10.94
C SER A 411 -30.86 12.33 -10.49
N GLU A 412 -30.70 11.73 -9.32
CA GLU A 412 -29.45 11.41 -8.69
C GLU A 412 -28.97 10.00 -8.99
N VAL A 413 -29.84 9.08 -9.36
CA VAL A 413 -29.47 7.71 -9.75
C VAL A 413 -28.49 7.73 -10.94
N ASP A 414 -28.61 8.68 -11.83
CA ASP A 414 -27.68 8.89 -12.94
C ASP A 414 -26.31 9.45 -12.51
N ARG A 415 -26.19 9.97 -11.29
CA ARG A 415 -24.94 10.55 -10.77
C ARG A 415 -24.06 9.55 -10.01
N VAL A 416 -24.62 8.41 -9.64
CA VAL A 416 -23.95 7.42 -8.78
C VAL A 416 -22.82 6.69 -9.51
N THR A 417 -22.92 6.51 -10.81
CA THR A 417 -21.82 6.01 -11.62
C THR A 417 -20.92 7.16 -12.05
N PRO A 418 -19.63 7.17 -11.66
CA PRO A 418 -18.67 8.15 -12.17
C PRO A 418 -18.62 8.06 -13.69
N GLN A 419 -19.24 9.02 -14.36
CA GLN A 419 -19.33 8.99 -15.81
C GLN A 419 -18.11 9.68 -16.41
N ARG A 420 -17.39 8.96 -17.23
CA ARG A 420 -16.44 9.59 -18.15
C ARG A 420 -17.22 10.47 -19.11
N PRO A 421 -16.80 11.75 -19.30
CA PRO A 421 -17.40 12.61 -20.31
C PRO A 421 -17.47 11.89 -21.66
N GLY A 422 -18.62 11.89 -22.30
CA GLY A 422 -18.84 11.30 -23.62
C GLY A 422 -19.42 9.89 -23.68
N ARG A 423 -19.55 9.16 -22.57
CA ARG A 423 -20.19 7.80 -22.56
C ARG A 423 -21.62 7.75 -22.01
N ARG A 424 -22.24 8.89 -21.83
CA ARG A 424 -23.56 9.06 -21.16
C ARG A 424 -24.74 8.28 -21.75
N LYS A 425 -24.73 7.84 -22.99
CA LYS A 425 -25.95 7.40 -23.66
C LYS A 425 -26.16 5.89 -23.81
N SER A 426 -25.19 5.02 -23.51
CA SER A 426 -25.34 3.59 -23.86
C SER A 426 -25.23 2.58 -22.73
N ARG A 427 -24.79 2.95 -21.54
CA ARG A 427 -24.59 1.98 -20.44
C ARG A 427 -25.43 2.22 -19.17
N ASN A 428 -26.07 3.37 -19.01
CA ASN A 428 -26.78 3.73 -17.78
C ASN A 428 -28.29 3.85 -17.95
N LYS A 429 -28.87 3.04 -18.76
CA LYS A 429 -30.23 2.67 -18.44
C LYS A 429 -30.08 1.57 -17.38
N HIS A 430 -29.97 1.96 -16.12
CA HIS A 430 -30.45 1.10 -15.07
C HIS A 430 -31.87 0.71 -15.54
N PRO A 431 -32.17 -0.55 -15.80
CA PRO A 431 -33.46 -0.93 -16.34
C PRO A 431 -34.61 -0.57 -15.40
N HIS A 432 -34.30 -0.03 -14.23
CA HIS A 432 -35.21 0.20 -13.15
C HIS A 432 -34.98 1.60 -12.61
N HIS A 433 -35.92 2.50 -12.86
CA HIS A 433 -36.00 3.83 -12.22
C HIS A 433 -36.48 3.65 -10.78
N GLN A 434 -35.64 3.01 -9.95
CA GLN A 434 -35.97 2.80 -8.55
C GLN A 434 -35.47 3.99 -7.72
N PRO A 435 -36.19 4.40 -6.69
CA PRO A 435 -35.79 5.51 -5.82
C PRO A 435 -34.63 5.20 -4.89
N TYR A 436 -34.23 3.95 -4.75
CA TYR A 436 -33.05 3.57 -3.96
C TYR A 436 -31.76 3.66 -4.78
N VAL A 437 -30.66 3.92 -4.12
CA VAL A 437 -29.36 4.18 -4.76
C VAL A 437 -28.23 3.32 -4.25
N SER A 438 -28.33 2.78 -3.04
CA SER A 438 -27.33 1.94 -2.40
C SER A 438 -27.90 1.22 -1.19
N PHE A 439 -27.16 0.24 -0.67
CA PHE A 439 -27.38 -0.29 0.68
C PHE A 439 -27.01 0.74 1.75
N ASP A 440 -27.71 0.72 2.89
CA ASP A 440 -27.30 1.44 4.08
C ASP A 440 -26.42 0.56 4.97
N TYR A 441 -25.12 0.70 4.84
CA TYR A 441 -24.15 -0.03 5.66
C TYR A 441 -24.11 0.41 7.13
N THR A 442 -24.84 1.46 7.50
CA THR A 442 -25.00 1.93 8.88
C THR A 442 -26.19 1.33 9.57
N ASP A 443 -27.16 0.80 8.82
CA ASP A 443 -28.28 0.04 9.37
C ASP A 443 -27.80 -1.23 10.06
N LYS A 444 -28.26 -1.48 11.28
CA LYS A 444 -27.79 -2.58 12.12
C LYS A 444 -28.26 -3.94 11.63
N GLU A 445 -29.49 -4.02 11.15
CA GLU A 445 -30.06 -5.30 10.70
C GLU A 445 -29.52 -5.67 9.32
N PHE A 446 -29.33 -4.69 8.43
CA PHE A 446 -28.59 -4.91 7.20
C PHE A 446 -27.16 -5.35 7.45
N SER A 447 -26.45 -4.70 8.38
CA SER A 447 -25.09 -5.09 8.75
C SER A 447 -25.00 -6.56 9.17
N LYS A 448 -25.94 -7.03 10.01
CA LYS A 448 -26.01 -8.43 10.43
C LYS A 448 -26.29 -9.36 9.25
N HIS A 449 -27.24 -8.97 8.39
CA HIS A 449 -27.59 -9.75 7.19
C HIS A 449 -26.38 -9.88 6.25
N PHE A 450 -25.68 -8.76 6.01
CA PHE A 450 -24.49 -8.70 5.16
C PHE A 450 -23.35 -9.57 5.70
N VAL A 451 -23.01 -9.41 6.97
CA VAL A 451 -21.98 -10.22 7.63
C VAL A 451 -22.34 -11.70 7.55
N LYS A 452 -23.57 -12.07 7.88
CA LYS A 452 -24.03 -13.47 7.81
C LYS A 452 -23.86 -14.07 6.40
N ALA A 453 -24.26 -13.32 5.36
CA ALA A 453 -24.18 -13.79 3.98
C ALA A 453 -22.70 -14.01 3.56
N TRP A 454 -21.84 -13.06 3.86
CA TRP A 454 -20.43 -13.15 3.48
C TRP A 454 -19.61 -14.11 4.36
N SER A 455 -19.96 -14.27 5.64
CA SER A 455 -19.38 -15.32 6.49
C SER A 455 -19.69 -16.70 5.94
N LYS A 456 -20.92 -16.94 5.46
CA LYS A 456 -21.25 -18.23 4.82
C LYS A 456 -20.41 -18.48 3.57
N ILE A 457 -20.20 -17.49 2.73
CA ILE A 457 -19.33 -17.62 1.54
C ILE A 457 -17.89 -17.99 1.96
N HIS A 458 -17.38 -17.36 3.01
CA HIS A 458 -16.07 -17.68 3.56
C HIS A 458 -16.03 -19.11 4.17
N GLU A 459 -17.05 -19.49 4.94
CA GLU A 459 -17.20 -20.84 5.50
C GLU A 459 -17.30 -21.91 4.40
N ASP A 460 -17.90 -21.59 3.27
CA ASP A 460 -17.94 -22.46 2.08
C ASP A 460 -16.56 -22.61 1.39
N GLY A 461 -15.51 -21.93 1.89
CA GLY A 461 -14.12 -22.09 1.49
C GLY A 461 -13.55 -21.01 0.61
N VAL A 462 -14.27 -19.91 0.36
CA VAL A 462 -13.75 -18.77 -0.40
C VAL A 462 -12.80 -17.94 0.47
N LEU A 463 -11.58 -17.73 -0.03
CA LEU A 463 -10.55 -17.02 0.74
C LEU A 463 -10.72 -15.51 0.69
N GLY A 464 -11.21 -14.94 -0.42
CA GLY A 464 -11.23 -13.49 -0.58
C GLY A 464 -12.25 -12.96 -1.57
N VAL A 465 -12.39 -11.65 -1.56
CA VAL A 465 -13.36 -10.90 -2.35
C VAL A 465 -12.73 -9.67 -3.01
N LYS A 466 -12.96 -9.53 -4.32
CA LYS A 466 -12.70 -8.27 -5.03
C LYS A 466 -13.95 -7.41 -5.01
N VAL A 467 -13.84 -6.24 -4.41
CA VAL A 467 -14.91 -5.24 -4.37
C VAL A 467 -14.75 -4.27 -5.53
N ASP A 468 -15.68 -4.34 -6.47
CA ASP A 468 -15.73 -3.45 -7.64
C ASP A 468 -16.79 -2.35 -7.47
N TYR A 469 -16.68 -1.30 -8.28
CA TYR A 469 -17.56 -0.12 -8.21
C TYR A 469 -17.78 0.42 -6.77
N PRO A 470 -16.73 0.54 -5.94
CA PRO A 470 -16.92 0.93 -4.54
C PRO A 470 -17.50 2.35 -4.40
N ALA A 471 -17.28 3.22 -5.38
CA ALA A 471 -17.90 4.55 -5.42
C ALA A 471 -19.43 4.54 -5.38
N THR A 472 -20.09 3.42 -5.69
CA THR A 472 -21.56 3.29 -5.57
C THR A 472 -22.02 3.29 -4.11
N ALA A 473 -21.16 2.93 -3.17
CA ALA A 473 -21.42 3.02 -1.73
C ALA A 473 -21.00 4.39 -1.13
N TRP A 474 -20.39 5.26 -1.93
CA TRP A 474 -20.06 6.61 -1.51
C TRP A 474 -21.27 7.52 -1.66
N ARG A 475 -21.93 7.88 -0.55
CA ARG A 475 -23.21 8.58 -0.53
C ARG A 475 -23.07 9.97 0.12
N PRO A 476 -22.71 11.01 -0.67
CA PRO A 476 -22.55 12.37 -0.16
C PRO A 476 -23.88 13.03 0.25
N GLU A 477 -25.01 12.44 -0.14
CA GLU A 477 -26.35 12.91 0.21
C GLU A 477 -26.74 12.53 1.65
N GLY A 478 -26.06 11.51 2.24
CA GLY A 478 -26.39 10.98 3.55
C GLY A 478 -27.67 10.16 3.56
N GLY A 479 -28.51 10.40 4.58
CA GLY A 479 -29.75 9.64 4.78
C GLY A 479 -29.54 8.33 5.54
N PHE A 480 -28.38 8.17 6.14
CA PHE A 480 -27.97 6.98 6.92
C PHE A 480 -28.86 6.77 8.15
N ASP A 481 -29.13 5.51 8.49
CA ASP A 481 -29.83 5.13 9.73
C ASP A 481 -29.05 5.60 10.96
N ASP A 482 -27.72 5.46 10.95
CA ASP A 482 -26.88 6.07 11.96
C ASP A 482 -26.69 7.57 11.68
N ARG A 483 -27.44 8.41 12.41
CA ARG A 483 -27.40 9.87 12.30
C ARG A 483 -26.00 10.47 12.54
N TYR A 484 -25.10 9.72 13.17
CA TYR A 484 -23.72 10.13 13.46
C TYR A 484 -22.74 9.74 12.35
N ALA A 485 -23.13 8.86 11.45
CA ALA A 485 -22.28 8.47 10.37
C ALA A 485 -21.96 9.66 9.44
N THR A 486 -20.73 9.70 8.99
CA THR A 486 -20.27 10.54 7.89
C THR A 486 -20.30 9.73 6.60
N THR A 487 -20.17 10.38 5.45
CA THR A 487 -20.01 9.69 4.17
C THR A 487 -18.78 8.78 4.18
N ASN A 488 -17.65 9.27 4.74
CA ASN A 488 -16.42 8.50 4.84
C ASN A 488 -16.55 7.30 5.79
N SER A 489 -17.15 7.48 6.97
CA SER A 489 -17.33 6.39 7.92
C SER A 489 -18.31 5.33 7.43
N ALA A 490 -19.39 5.72 6.76
CA ALA A 490 -20.35 4.79 6.14
C ALA A 490 -19.68 3.96 5.02
N TYR A 491 -18.87 4.59 4.17
CA TYR A 491 -18.09 3.90 3.17
C TYR A 491 -17.09 2.92 3.80
N ARG A 492 -16.30 3.36 4.77
CA ARG A 492 -15.34 2.50 5.51
C ARG A 492 -16.07 1.34 6.20
N ARG A 493 -17.27 1.57 6.73
CA ARG A 493 -18.10 0.56 7.40
C ARG A 493 -18.39 -0.64 6.51
N ALA A 494 -18.64 -0.44 5.22
CA ALA A 494 -18.88 -1.53 4.28
C ALA A 494 -17.71 -2.52 4.22
N PHE A 495 -16.48 -2.03 4.23
CA PHE A 495 -15.28 -2.86 4.25
C PHE A 495 -14.99 -3.47 5.62
N LEU A 496 -15.32 -2.76 6.71
CA LEU A 496 -15.25 -3.33 8.06
C LEU A 496 -16.17 -4.53 8.21
N LEU A 497 -17.37 -4.49 7.65
CA LEU A 497 -18.30 -5.63 7.67
C LEU A 497 -17.76 -6.81 6.85
N LEU A 498 -17.09 -6.55 5.71
CA LEU A 498 -16.41 -7.60 4.96
C LEU A 498 -15.24 -8.18 5.77
N ARG A 499 -14.47 -7.34 6.45
CA ARG A 499 -13.38 -7.80 7.32
C ARG A 499 -13.91 -8.63 8.49
N GLU A 500 -15.04 -8.25 9.07
CA GLU A 500 -15.74 -9.05 10.07
C GLU A 500 -16.14 -10.42 9.53
N ALA A 501 -16.68 -10.47 8.32
CA ALA A 501 -17.12 -11.71 7.68
C ALA A 501 -15.98 -12.64 7.29
N PHE A 502 -14.91 -12.12 6.72
CA PHE A 502 -13.76 -12.90 6.23
C PHE A 502 -12.65 -13.10 7.30
N GLY A 503 -12.76 -12.45 8.45
CA GLY A 503 -11.71 -12.49 9.48
C GLY A 503 -10.40 -11.85 9.03
N LYS A 504 -9.36 -11.96 9.86
CA LYS A 504 -8.06 -11.33 9.61
C LYS A 504 -7.27 -11.91 8.44
N ASP A 505 -7.48 -13.17 8.13
CA ASP A 505 -6.74 -13.92 7.09
C ASP A 505 -7.46 -13.88 5.73
N GLY A 506 -8.68 -13.35 5.67
CA GLY A 506 -9.41 -13.14 4.44
C GLY A 506 -8.82 -12.03 3.60
N LEU A 507 -8.89 -12.19 2.28
CA LEU A 507 -8.32 -11.24 1.31
C LEU A 507 -9.41 -10.28 0.82
N ILE A 508 -9.26 -8.99 1.13
CA ILE A 508 -10.20 -7.96 0.68
C ILE A 508 -9.49 -7.02 -0.28
N ASP A 509 -10.03 -6.95 -1.49
CA ASP A 509 -9.49 -6.15 -2.57
C ASP A 509 -10.46 -5.01 -2.93
N GLU A 510 -10.02 -3.78 -2.78
CA GLU A 510 -10.75 -2.58 -3.14
C GLU A 510 -10.33 -2.05 -4.51
N ARG A 511 -11.28 -1.96 -5.44
CA ARG A 511 -11.07 -1.26 -6.70
C ARG A 511 -11.17 0.25 -6.51
N ASN A 512 -10.34 0.82 -5.65
CA ASN A 512 -10.29 2.27 -5.49
C ASN A 512 -9.42 2.87 -6.58
N LEU A 513 -10.02 3.57 -7.54
CA LEU A 513 -9.30 4.25 -8.60
C LEU A 513 -8.88 5.68 -8.21
N GLY A 514 -9.18 6.11 -7.00
CA GLY A 514 -8.93 7.49 -6.56
C GLY A 514 -9.63 8.51 -7.44
N GLU A 515 -10.75 8.13 -8.03
CA GLU A 515 -11.49 8.98 -8.94
C GLU A 515 -12.08 10.18 -8.20
N SER A 516 -11.66 11.37 -8.59
CA SER A 516 -12.31 12.64 -8.24
C SER A 516 -12.57 12.87 -6.74
N SER A 517 -11.61 12.55 -5.87
CA SER A 517 -11.76 12.76 -4.43
C SER A 517 -12.87 11.97 -3.73
N ARG A 518 -13.27 10.84 -4.27
CA ARG A 518 -14.34 10.01 -3.73
C ARG A 518 -14.10 8.52 -3.93
N PRO A 519 -13.95 7.80 -2.88
CA PRO A 519 -13.53 8.19 -1.53
C PRO A 519 -12.07 8.64 -1.50
N CYS A 520 -11.62 9.19 -0.37
CA CYS A 520 -10.19 9.39 -0.13
C CYS A 520 -9.47 8.05 -0.23
N LEU A 521 -8.36 7.98 -0.96
CA LEU A 521 -7.64 6.73 -1.23
C LEU A 521 -7.27 5.92 0.01
N ASP A 522 -6.96 6.60 1.11
CA ASP A 522 -6.49 5.93 2.31
C ASP A 522 -7.57 5.67 3.37
N ILE A 523 -8.85 5.99 3.07
CA ILE A 523 -9.93 5.83 4.06
C ILE A 523 -10.12 4.37 4.51
N THR A 524 -9.72 3.40 3.70
CA THR A 524 -9.80 1.96 4.02
C THR A 524 -8.49 1.39 4.58
N ALA A 525 -7.51 2.25 4.92
CA ALA A 525 -6.27 1.82 5.56
C ALA A 525 -6.55 1.00 6.83
N GLY A 526 -5.84 -0.13 6.97
CA GLY A 526 -6.03 -1.08 8.07
C GLY A 526 -7.29 -1.96 7.95
N VAL A 527 -8.04 -1.86 6.86
CA VAL A 527 -9.25 -2.67 6.62
C VAL A 527 -9.11 -3.58 5.41
N VAL A 528 -8.69 -3.03 4.28
CA VAL A 528 -8.48 -3.79 3.04
C VAL A 528 -7.02 -4.18 2.88
N ASP A 529 -6.78 -5.28 2.15
CA ASP A 529 -5.43 -5.76 1.89
C ASP A 529 -4.85 -5.13 0.63
N THR A 530 -5.69 -4.94 -0.39
CA THR A 530 -5.23 -4.56 -1.72
C THR A 530 -6.05 -3.42 -2.28
N GLN A 531 -5.38 -2.47 -2.94
CA GLN A 531 -6.02 -1.41 -3.72
C GLN A 531 -5.57 -1.46 -5.19
N ARG A 532 -6.54 -1.36 -6.09
CA ARG A 532 -6.28 -1.23 -7.51
C ARG A 532 -5.88 0.20 -7.85
N THR A 533 -4.80 0.36 -8.60
CA THR A 533 -4.24 1.67 -8.95
C THR A 533 -4.41 2.06 -10.42
N TRP A 534 -4.99 1.17 -11.26
CA TRP A 534 -5.16 1.43 -12.69
C TRP A 534 -6.56 1.07 -13.20
N ALA A 535 -6.93 1.62 -14.37
CA ALA A 535 -8.20 1.34 -15.03
C ALA A 535 -8.21 -0.03 -15.71
N ASP A 536 -9.43 -0.51 -16.09
CA ASP A 536 -9.61 -1.75 -16.84
C ASP A 536 -8.84 -1.73 -18.16
N SER A 537 -7.72 -2.36 -18.18
CA SER A 537 -6.91 -2.53 -19.39
C SER A 537 -5.78 -3.52 -19.14
N ASN A 538 -5.20 -4.05 -20.19
CA ASN A 538 -3.87 -4.62 -20.09
C ASN A 538 -2.97 -3.57 -19.46
N ALA A 539 -2.64 -3.72 -18.19
CA ALA A 539 -1.85 -2.75 -17.49
C ALA A 539 -0.49 -2.68 -18.14
N TYR A 540 -0.20 -1.56 -18.72
CA TYR A 540 1.05 -1.27 -19.35
C TYR A 540 2.14 -1.10 -18.29
N VAL A 541 3.29 -1.72 -18.44
CA VAL A 541 4.37 -1.71 -17.43
C VAL A 541 4.78 -0.29 -17.04
N PRO A 542 4.93 0.70 -17.95
CA PRO A 542 5.24 2.07 -17.58
C PRO A 542 4.24 2.68 -16.59
N ALA A 543 2.95 2.43 -16.81
CA ALA A 543 1.91 2.93 -15.89
C ALA A 543 2.00 2.29 -14.50
N MET A 544 2.36 1.01 -14.41
CA MET A 544 2.59 0.35 -13.13
C MET A 544 3.80 0.92 -12.40
N VAL A 545 4.87 1.14 -13.14
CA VAL A 545 6.13 1.68 -12.61
C VAL A 545 5.90 3.06 -12.01
N SER A 546 5.27 3.97 -12.74
CA SER A 546 5.02 5.33 -12.25
C SER A 546 3.95 5.39 -11.16
N ILE A 547 2.90 4.59 -11.25
CA ILE A 547 1.77 4.69 -10.30
C ILE A 547 2.03 3.90 -9.03
N SER A 548 2.29 2.61 -9.13
CA SER A 548 2.54 1.76 -7.97
C SER A 548 3.95 1.98 -7.42
N GLY A 549 4.93 2.15 -8.28
CA GLY A 549 6.32 2.39 -7.91
C GLY A 549 6.52 3.68 -7.12
N LEU A 550 5.81 4.77 -7.47
CA LEU A 550 5.84 6.02 -6.72
C LEU A 550 5.07 5.98 -5.38
N ARG A 551 4.44 4.85 -5.06
CA ARG A 551 3.79 4.58 -3.76
C ARG A 551 4.54 3.52 -2.96
N TRP A 552 5.81 3.27 -3.24
CA TRP A 552 6.62 2.25 -2.57
C TRP A 552 6.53 2.31 -1.04
N TYR A 553 6.46 3.51 -0.47
CA TYR A 553 6.42 3.76 0.97
C TYR A 553 5.12 3.30 1.64
N LYS A 554 4.04 3.07 0.87
CA LYS A 554 2.76 2.51 1.34
C LYS A 554 2.57 1.06 0.92
N ASN A 555 3.24 0.64 -0.16
CA ASN A 555 3.06 -0.68 -0.73
C ASN A 555 3.62 -1.75 0.22
N ARG A 556 2.84 -2.79 0.46
CA ARG A 556 3.07 -3.85 1.47
C ARG A 556 3.15 -3.35 2.93
N THR A 557 3.09 -2.05 3.14
CA THR A 557 3.10 -1.42 4.46
C THR A 557 1.69 -1.08 4.91
N VAL A 558 0.93 -0.38 4.09
CA VAL A 558 -0.47 0.02 4.36
C VAL A 558 -1.44 -0.77 3.50
N PHE A 559 -1.10 -0.99 2.24
CA PHE A 559 -1.83 -1.75 1.24
C PHE A 559 -0.88 -2.55 0.37
N ASN A 560 -1.39 -3.58 -0.32
CA ASN A 560 -0.79 -4.09 -1.53
C ASN A 560 -1.41 -3.35 -2.72
N TYR A 561 -0.59 -2.87 -3.65
CA TYR A 561 -1.09 -2.26 -4.87
C TYR A 561 -1.09 -3.26 -6.03
N TYR A 562 -2.04 -3.13 -6.93
CA TYR A 562 -2.03 -3.85 -8.20
C TYR A 562 -2.64 -2.99 -9.32
N ALA A 563 -2.26 -3.28 -10.55
CA ALA A 563 -2.61 -2.47 -11.70
C ALA A 563 -3.57 -3.20 -12.65
N ASP A 564 -4.54 -3.96 -12.10
CA ASP A 564 -5.51 -4.75 -12.82
C ASP A 564 -4.93 -5.95 -13.58
N THR A 565 -5.78 -6.67 -14.32
CA THR A 565 -5.45 -7.92 -15.00
C THR A 565 -4.57 -7.72 -16.23
N LYS A 566 -3.71 -8.70 -16.49
CA LYS A 566 -2.74 -8.69 -17.58
C LYS A 566 -2.83 -9.92 -18.47
N ALA A 567 -2.78 -9.69 -19.78
CA ALA A 567 -2.53 -10.76 -20.71
C ALA A 567 -1.02 -10.96 -20.89
N VAL A 568 -0.55 -12.19 -20.74
CA VAL A 568 0.88 -12.53 -20.86
C VAL A 568 1.18 -13.42 -22.06
N HIS A 569 0.16 -14.05 -22.65
CA HIS A 569 0.30 -14.76 -23.90
C HIS A 569 0.57 -13.77 -25.04
N GLY A 570 1.39 -14.16 -25.99
CA GLY A 570 1.77 -13.30 -27.12
C GLY A 570 2.81 -12.22 -26.81
N LEU A 571 3.22 -12.05 -25.53
CA LEU A 571 4.33 -11.16 -25.19
C LEU A 571 5.68 -11.81 -25.56
N SER A 572 6.62 -11.01 -26.04
CA SER A 572 8.02 -11.45 -26.16
C SER A 572 8.58 -11.80 -24.77
N LYS A 573 9.60 -12.67 -24.74
CA LYS A 573 10.25 -13.09 -23.48
C LYS A 573 10.68 -11.90 -22.63
N GLY A 574 11.38 -10.92 -23.22
CA GLY A 574 11.88 -9.77 -22.44
C GLY A 574 10.78 -8.89 -21.87
N ILE A 575 9.71 -8.61 -22.64
CA ILE A 575 8.55 -7.83 -22.15
C ILE A 575 7.81 -8.62 -21.06
N ARG A 576 7.64 -9.92 -21.19
CA ARG A 576 7.02 -10.76 -20.16
C ARG A 576 7.83 -10.77 -18.86
N GLN A 577 9.15 -10.93 -18.95
CA GLN A 577 10.06 -10.87 -17.80
C GLN A 577 10.02 -9.50 -17.13
N SER A 578 9.95 -8.42 -17.90
CA SER A 578 9.79 -7.06 -17.36
C SER A 578 8.47 -6.91 -16.64
N LEU A 579 7.37 -7.36 -17.23
CA LEU A 579 6.05 -7.32 -16.61
C LEU A 579 6.04 -8.01 -15.23
N LEU A 580 6.61 -9.21 -15.16
CA LEU A 580 6.66 -10.00 -13.92
C LEU A 580 7.57 -9.36 -12.88
N THR A 581 8.79 -8.98 -13.28
CA THR A 581 9.76 -8.33 -12.38
C THR A 581 9.22 -7.03 -11.81
N MET A 582 8.69 -6.15 -12.66
CA MET A 582 8.18 -4.86 -12.20
C MET A 582 6.88 -4.99 -11.40
N THR A 583 6.02 -5.96 -11.73
CA THR A 583 4.86 -6.27 -10.88
C THR A 583 5.31 -6.78 -9.51
N TYR A 584 6.30 -7.67 -9.46
CA TYR A 584 6.85 -8.17 -8.21
C TYR A 584 7.40 -7.06 -7.32
N LEU A 585 8.14 -6.11 -7.89
CA LEU A 585 8.80 -5.03 -7.15
C LEU A 585 7.87 -3.87 -6.78
N SER A 586 6.92 -3.52 -7.63
CA SER A 586 6.09 -2.32 -7.47
C SER A 586 4.62 -2.62 -7.14
N SER A 587 4.24 -3.89 -7.03
CA SER A 587 2.88 -4.34 -6.73
C SER A 587 2.93 -5.50 -5.73
N GLY A 588 1.81 -5.79 -5.09
CA GLY A 588 1.70 -6.92 -4.16
C GLY A 588 0.99 -8.13 -4.76
N ARG A 589 0.55 -8.05 -6.04
CA ARG A 589 -0.27 -9.08 -6.66
C ARG A 589 -0.15 -9.09 -8.18
N VAL A 590 -0.22 -10.28 -8.75
CA VAL A 590 -0.34 -10.48 -10.20
C VAL A 590 -1.75 -10.96 -10.53
N ASP A 591 -2.53 -10.15 -11.23
CA ASP A 591 -3.82 -10.53 -11.79
C ASP A 591 -3.66 -10.90 -13.29
N LEU A 592 -4.28 -12.01 -13.70
CA LEU A 592 -4.15 -12.59 -15.04
C LEU A 592 -5.44 -12.49 -15.84
N ALA A 593 -5.29 -12.11 -17.08
CA ALA A 593 -6.31 -12.24 -18.14
C ALA A 593 -5.95 -13.35 -19.14
N THR A 594 -4.94 -14.17 -18.90
CA THR A 594 -4.49 -15.26 -19.76
C THR A 594 -4.94 -16.59 -19.18
N SER A 595 -5.66 -17.39 -19.96
CA SER A 595 -5.98 -18.78 -19.62
C SER A 595 -4.71 -19.58 -19.36
N PHE A 596 -4.70 -20.43 -18.34
CA PHE A 596 -3.59 -21.35 -18.07
C PHE A 596 -3.40 -22.39 -19.18
N SER A 597 -4.40 -22.63 -20.04
CA SER A 597 -4.26 -23.44 -21.24
C SER A 597 -3.24 -22.87 -22.24
N MET A 598 -2.95 -21.58 -22.15
CA MET A 598 -1.96 -20.87 -22.99
C MET A 598 -0.55 -20.85 -22.38
N PHE A 599 -0.34 -21.45 -21.20
CA PHE A 599 0.96 -21.46 -20.55
C PHE A 599 1.89 -22.46 -21.25
N THR A 600 2.88 -21.94 -21.96
CA THR A 600 4.01 -22.71 -22.48
C THR A 600 5.03 -22.96 -21.37
N PRO A 601 5.98 -23.90 -21.54
CA PRO A 601 7.08 -24.08 -20.59
C PRO A 601 7.83 -22.78 -20.27
N GLU A 602 8.03 -21.90 -21.26
CA GLU A 602 8.72 -20.62 -21.07
C GLU A 602 7.89 -19.65 -20.24
N ILE A 603 6.58 -19.57 -20.45
CA ILE A 603 5.69 -18.73 -19.64
C ILE A 603 5.69 -19.25 -18.21
N THR A 604 5.54 -20.56 -18.01
CA THR A 604 5.57 -21.18 -16.69
C THR A 604 6.90 -20.91 -15.98
N HIS A 605 8.01 -21.06 -16.72
CA HIS A 605 9.34 -20.76 -16.20
C HIS A 605 9.43 -19.30 -15.71
N ASP A 606 9.06 -18.31 -16.54
CA ASP A 606 9.16 -16.91 -16.16
C ASP A 606 8.28 -16.58 -14.94
N PHE A 607 7.05 -17.12 -14.89
CA PHE A 607 6.15 -16.96 -13.74
C PHE A 607 6.69 -17.56 -12.46
N SER A 608 7.33 -18.72 -12.53
CA SER A 608 7.86 -19.41 -11.37
C SER A 608 8.96 -18.60 -10.64
N ARG A 609 9.61 -17.66 -11.35
CA ARG A 609 10.75 -16.88 -10.83
C ARG A 609 10.36 -15.76 -9.87
N ILE A 610 9.07 -15.43 -9.75
CA ILE A 610 8.58 -14.42 -8.82
C ILE A 610 7.81 -15.02 -7.63
N TYR A 611 7.78 -16.35 -7.48
CA TYR A 611 7.15 -17.05 -6.37
C TYR A 611 8.16 -17.91 -5.59
N PRO A 612 8.04 -17.92 -4.24
CA PRO A 612 7.09 -17.19 -3.40
C PRO A 612 7.35 -15.68 -3.37
N HIS A 613 6.33 -14.90 -3.00
CA HIS A 613 6.48 -13.47 -2.81
C HIS A 613 7.30 -13.14 -1.56
N TYR A 614 8.08 -12.05 -1.66
CA TYR A 614 8.75 -11.41 -0.53
C TYR A 614 7.72 -10.91 0.50
N LYS A 615 7.91 -11.26 1.79
CA LYS A 615 6.88 -11.06 2.82
C LYS A 615 7.13 -9.84 3.72
N GLU A 616 8.30 -9.22 3.61
CA GLU A 616 8.58 -8.03 4.42
C GLU A 616 7.69 -6.84 4.01
N PRO A 617 7.35 -5.94 4.94
CA PRO A 617 6.48 -4.79 4.68
C PRO A 617 7.22 -3.64 3.99
N LYS A 618 7.89 -3.92 2.90
CA LYS A 618 8.59 -2.93 2.07
C LYS A 618 8.64 -3.37 0.61
N THR A 619 8.85 -2.41 -0.28
CA THR A 619 9.07 -2.64 -1.71
C THR A 619 10.26 -1.84 -2.23
N ALA A 620 10.58 -2.01 -3.52
CA ALA A 620 11.73 -1.35 -4.12
C ALA A 620 11.54 0.18 -4.22
N ARG A 621 12.55 0.94 -3.86
CA ARG A 621 12.62 2.41 -3.98
C ARG A 621 12.92 2.82 -5.41
N PRO A 622 12.21 3.79 -5.99
CA PRO A 622 12.55 4.35 -7.30
C PRO A 622 13.69 5.37 -7.18
N LEU A 623 14.96 4.91 -7.25
CA LEU A 623 16.15 5.75 -6.93
C LEU A 623 16.29 7.00 -7.79
N ASP A 624 15.86 6.97 -9.04
CA ASP A 624 15.94 8.10 -9.96
C ASP A 624 14.70 9.02 -9.92
N ALA A 625 13.75 8.76 -9.01
CA ALA A 625 12.50 9.52 -8.94
C ALA A 625 12.71 11.03 -8.78
N PHE A 626 13.73 11.47 -8.07
CA PHE A 626 13.98 12.89 -7.79
C PHE A 626 15.04 13.52 -8.71
N THR A 627 15.39 12.86 -9.81
CA THR A 627 16.37 13.39 -10.79
C THR A 627 15.75 14.14 -11.96
N GLY A 628 14.43 14.32 -11.95
CA GLY A 628 13.68 15.00 -13.02
C GLY A 628 13.11 14.07 -14.10
N VAL A 629 13.18 12.75 -13.90
CA VAL A 629 12.51 11.79 -14.79
C VAL A 629 11.00 11.79 -14.55
N THR A 630 10.23 11.53 -15.61
CA THR A 630 8.77 11.38 -15.50
C THR A 630 8.40 10.00 -14.95
N ASP A 631 9.07 8.98 -15.47
CA ASP A 631 8.86 7.58 -15.10
C ASP A 631 10.18 7.00 -14.60
N PRO A 632 10.27 6.60 -13.32
CA PRO A 632 11.48 6.00 -12.78
C PRO A 632 11.90 4.73 -13.53
N GLN A 633 13.20 4.57 -13.73
CA GLN A 633 13.81 3.44 -14.42
C GLN A 633 14.69 2.57 -13.52
N VAL A 634 15.00 3.05 -12.31
CA VAL A 634 15.91 2.39 -11.37
C VAL A 634 15.19 2.12 -10.06
N TYR A 635 15.14 0.85 -9.67
CA TYR A 635 14.47 0.42 -8.44
C TYR A 635 15.46 -0.36 -7.57
N ASP A 636 15.52 -0.02 -6.28
CA ASP A 636 16.36 -0.66 -5.28
C ASP A 636 15.52 -1.32 -4.19
N LEU A 637 15.65 -2.63 -4.05
CA LEU A 637 15.17 -3.38 -2.90
C LEU A 637 16.36 -3.77 -2.03
N ASP A 638 16.54 -3.06 -0.93
CA ASP A 638 17.57 -3.37 0.07
C ASP A 638 17.16 -4.59 0.90
N LEU A 639 17.76 -5.73 0.66
CA LEU A 639 17.53 -6.94 1.44
C LEU A 639 18.27 -6.85 2.79
N THR A 640 19.53 -6.45 2.75
CA THR A 640 20.36 -6.11 3.90
C THR A 640 21.25 -4.90 3.55
N PRO A 641 21.96 -4.26 4.49
CA PRO A 641 22.90 -3.18 4.19
C PRO A 641 24.01 -3.56 3.19
N ASP A 642 24.33 -4.84 3.08
CA ASP A 642 25.39 -5.37 2.22
C ASP A 642 24.87 -6.13 0.99
N TRP A 643 23.54 -6.21 0.82
CA TRP A 643 22.91 -6.93 -0.29
C TRP A 643 21.65 -6.22 -0.80
N HIS A 644 21.74 -5.73 -2.03
CA HIS A 644 20.67 -5.04 -2.74
C HIS A 644 20.26 -5.78 -4.00
N GLN A 645 18.99 -5.65 -4.36
CA GLN A 645 18.44 -6.10 -5.63
C GLN A 645 18.04 -4.87 -6.43
N ILE A 646 18.76 -4.62 -7.51
CA ILE A 646 18.56 -3.45 -8.37
C ILE A 646 17.81 -3.88 -9.62
N ALA A 647 16.65 -3.31 -9.88
CA ALA A 647 16.00 -3.49 -11.16
C ALA A 647 16.20 -2.24 -12.02
N PHE A 648 16.62 -2.47 -13.27
CA PHE A 648 16.59 -1.49 -14.32
C PHE A 648 15.43 -1.78 -15.24
N TYR A 649 14.71 -0.74 -15.64
CA TYR A 649 13.62 -0.83 -16.59
C TYR A 649 13.72 0.28 -17.64
N ASN A 650 13.70 -0.07 -18.92
CA ASN A 650 13.78 0.91 -19.99
C ASN A 650 12.39 1.45 -20.35
N THR A 651 12.06 2.66 -19.88
CA THR A 651 10.83 3.37 -20.21
C THR A 651 10.90 4.12 -21.54
N SER A 652 12.06 4.17 -22.16
CA SER A 652 12.24 4.86 -23.44
C SER A 652 11.82 3.99 -24.63
N GLY A 653 11.34 4.58 -25.69
CA GLY A 653 10.99 3.87 -26.95
C GLY A 653 12.18 3.39 -27.77
N LYS A 654 13.40 3.40 -27.25
CA LYS A 654 14.63 3.00 -27.93
C LYS A 654 15.56 2.24 -27.00
N LYS A 655 16.48 1.49 -27.58
CA LYS A 655 17.56 0.83 -26.84
C LYS A 655 18.36 1.86 -26.04
N THR A 656 18.50 1.64 -24.73
CA THR A 656 19.05 2.64 -23.81
C THR A 656 19.89 1.95 -22.74
N LYS A 657 20.97 2.62 -22.33
CA LYS A 657 21.79 2.23 -21.20
C LYS A 657 21.22 2.88 -19.93
N VAL A 658 20.64 2.07 -19.04
CA VAL A 658 20.18 2.49 -17.72
C VAL A 658 21.31 2.32 -16.71
N SER A 659 21.44 3.21 -15.73
CA SER A 659 22.52 3.14 -14.75
C SER A 659 22.20 3.79 -13.42
N THR A 660 22.87 3.31 -12.36
CA THR A 660 22.86 3.92 -11.02
C THR A 660 24.27 3.95 -10.42
N ALA A 661 24.57 4.91 -9.57
CA ALA A 661 25.81 4.93 -8.80
C ALA A 661 25.73 3.93 -7.64
N ILE A 662 26.84 3.28 -7.30
CA ILE A 662 26.91 2.38 -6.13
C ILE A 662 26.91 3.22 -4.85
N SER A 663 27.73 4.26 -4.76
CA SER A 663 27.79 5.19 -3.63
C SER A 663 27.23 6.57 -4.02
N GLY A 664 26.88 7.36 -3.02
CA GLY A 664 26.35 8.70 -3.18
C GLY A 664 25.01 8.89 -2.48
N GLU A 665 24.42 10.07 -2.62
CA GLU A 665 23.07 10.33 -2.10
C GLU A 665 22.03 9.61 -2.94
N ARG A 666 21.10 8.87 -2.32
CA ARG A 666 20.02 8.14 -3.02
C ARG A 666 19.19 9.04 -3.92
N VAL A 667 18.92 10.25 -3.48
CA VAL A 667 18.16 11.25 -4.25
C VAL A 667 18.81 11.65 -5.59
N ASP A 668 20.10 11.38 -5.75
CA ASP A 668 20.86 11.61 -6.97
C ASP A 668 21.07 10.32 -7.81
N ASN A 669 20.17 9.37 -7.68
CA ASN A 669 20.22 8.06 -8.35
C ASN A 669 21.46 7.26 -7.95
N ALA A 670 21.60 7.02 -6.66
CA ALA A 670 22.62 6.16 -6.08
C ALA A 670 22.02 5.15 -5.11
N ILE A 671 22.66 3.99 -4.96
CA ILE A 671 22.26 2.98 -3.99
C ILE A 671 22.56 3.45 -2.56
N GLY A 672 23.64 4.22 -2.38
CA GLY A 672 24.06 4.74 -1.09
C GLY A 672 25.03 3.83 -0.32
N LEU A 673 25.72 2.92 -1.03
CA LEU A 673 26.67 1.98 -0.43
C LEU A 673 28.06 2.62 -0.19
N ASP A 674 28.91 1.93 0.61
CA ASP A 674 30.23 2.41 0.96
C ASP A 674 31.15 2.56 -0.28
N PRO A 675 31.67 3.77 -0.57
CA PRO A 675 32.57 4.00 -1.71
C PRO A 675 33.90 3.26 -1.62
N LYS A 676 34.29 2.81 -0.43
CA LYS A 676 35.56 2.08 -0.21
C LYS A 676 35.42 0.57 -0.36
N ALA A 677 34.20 0.05 -0.33
CA ALA A 677 33.91 -1.37 -0.49
C ALA A 677 33.92 -1.78 -1.96
N SER A 678 33.95 -3.08 -2.20
CA SER A 678 33.72 -3.68 -3.52
C SER A 678 32.47 -4.54 -3.49
N PHE A 679 31.84 -4.71 -4.63
CA PHE A 679 30.56 -5.42 -4.76
C PHE A 679 30.57 -6.37 -5.95
N HIS A 680 30.08 -7.58 -5.77
CA HIS A 680 29.71 -8.46 -6.88
C HIS A 680 28.38 -8.01 -7.47
N ALA A 681 28.30 -7.91 -8.80
CA ALA A 681 27.07 -7.61 -9.52
C ALA A 681 26.72 -8.77 -10.46
N TYR A 682 25.47 -9.27 -10.37
CA TYR A 682 25.00 -10.40 -11.17
C TYR A 682 23.60 -10.15 -11.71
N GLU A 683 23.43 -10.26 -13.04
CA GLU A 683 22.13 -10.09 -13.71
C GLU A 683 21.42 -11.44 -13.83
N PHE A 684 20.18 -11.50 -13.36
CA PHE A 684 19.39 -12.71 -13.20
C PHE A 684 18.89 -13.32 -14.54
N TRP A 685 18.21 -12.51 -15.36
CA TRP A 685 17.49 -13.03 -16.50
C TRP A 685 18.38 -13.53 -17.63
N THR A 686 19.56 -13.00 -17.77
CA THR A 686 20.56 -13.40 -18.76
C THR A 686 21.69 -14.24 -18.17
N ASP A 687 21.60 -14.57 -16.86
CA ASP A 687 22.61 -15.35 -16.16
C ASP A 687 24.03 -14.79 -16.38
N THR A 688 24.18 -13.47 -16.10
CA THR A 688 25.41 -12.75 -16.46
C THR A 688 26.06 -12.11 -15.24
N TYR A 689 27.31 -12.48 -14.97
CA TYR A 689 28.16 -11.78 -14.01
C TYR A 689 28.68 -10.48 -14.62
N LEU A 690 28.31 -9.35 -14.00
CA LEU A 690 28.70 -8.01 -14.46
C LEU A 690 30.08 -7.58 -13.94
N GLY A 691 30.62 -8.30 -12.97
CA GLY A 691 31.94 -8.05 -12.44
C GLY A 691 32.00 -7.80 -10.95
N LYS A 692 33.23 -7.61 -10.46
CA LYS A 692 33.52 -7.05 -9.15
C LYS A 692 33.76 -5.55 -9.35
N LEU A 693 32.83 -4.74 -8.82
CA LEU A 693 32.78 -3.29 -8.98
C LEU A 693 33.26 -2.60 -7.71
N ALA A 694 33.99 -1.51 -7.83
CA ALA A 694 34.32 -0.65 -6.70
C ALA A 694 33.08 0.18 -6.29
N GLY A 695 32.97 0.50 -5.01
CA GLY A 695 31.88 1.33 -4.51
C GLY A 695 31.80 2.73 -5.14
N SER A 696 32.90 3.23 -5.71
CA SER A 696 32.92 4.50 -6.45
C SER A 696 32.44 4.39 -7.91
N GLU A 697 32.14 3.19 -8.40
CA GLU A 697 31.69 2.96 -9.77
C GLU A 697 30.17 3.06 -9.93
N ARG A 698 29.73 2.90 -11.16
CA ARG A 698 28.31 2.82 -11.52
C ARG A 698 27.99 1.44 -12.08
N ILE A 699 26.84 0.91 -11.68
CA ILE A 699 26.23 -0.23 -12.35
C ILE A 699 25.47 0.27 -13.57
N SER A 700 25.59 -0.39 -14.69
CA SER A 700 24.87 -0.05 -15.91
C SER A 700 24.54 -1.29 -16.73
N TYR A 701 23.41 -1.24 -17.41
CA TYR A 701 22.95 -2.30 -18.28
C TYR A 701 22.23 -1.74 -19.52
N GLU A 702 22.47 -2.36 -20.69
CA GLU A 702 21.85 -1.93 -21.95
C GLU A 702 20.57 -2.73 -22.17
N LEU A 703 19.44 -2.03 -22.32
CA LEU A 703 18.11 -2.61 -22.41
C LEU A 703 17.40 -2.20 -23.70
N GLU A 704 16.74 -3.15 -24.34
CA GLU A 704 15.77 -2.87 -25.39
C GLU A 704 14.52 -2.16 -24.80
N PRO A 705 13.69 -1.49 -25.60
CA PRO A 705 12.46 -0.87 -25.11
C PRO A 705 11.59 -1.85 -24.33
N ASP A 706 11.04 -1.40 -23.20
CA ASP A 706 10.17 -2.18 -22.31
C ASP A 706 10.82 -3.43 -21.69
N HIS A 707 12.15 -3.59 -21.81
CA HIS A 707 12.89 -4.66 -21.14
C HIS A 707 13.40 -4.22 -19.76
N CYS A 708 13.65 -5.19 -18.89
CA CYS A 708 14.28 -5.00 -17.59
C CYS A 708 15.55 -5.84 -17.41
N ALA A 709 16.36 -5.46 -16.42
CA ALA A 709 17.39 -6.31 -15.82
C ALA A 709 17.14 -6.36 -14.31
N MET A 710 17.46 -7.49 -13.67
CA MET A 710 17.38 -7.69 -12.25
C MET A 710 18.75 -8.08 -11.69
N ILE A 711 19.41 -7.18 -10.98
CA ILE A 711 20.82 -7.25 -10.63
C ILE A 711 20.98 -7.41 -9.13
N SER A 712 21.56 -8.52 -8.68
CA SER A 712 22.03 -8.70 -7.30
C SER A 712 23.34 -7.93 -7.12
N VAL A 713 23.41 -7.07 -6.11
CA VAL A 713 24.59 -6.29 -5.70
C VAL A 713 24.96 -6.71 -4.30
N ARG A 714 26.05 -7.42 -4.14
CA ARG A 714 26.50 -7.97 -2.84
C ARG A 714 27.90 -7.53 -2.51
N LYS A 715 28.09 -7.02 -1.31
CA LYS A 715 29.42 -6.66 -0.80
C LYS A 715 30.36 -7.86 -0.84
N VAL A 716 31.55 -7.65 -1.35
CA VAL A 716 32.59 -8.69 -1.44
C VAL A 716 33.07 -9.04 -0.02
N GLN A 717 33.12 -10.32 0.26
CA GLN A 717 33.65 -10.89 1.50
C GLN A 717 35.05 -11.43 1.25
N ASP A 718 35.85 -11.65 2.33
CA ASP A 718 37.16 -12.26 2.25
C ASP A 718 37.12 -13.78 2.04
N ASN A 719 35.93 -14.38 2.15
CA ASN A 719 35.67 -15.81 2.04
C ASN A 719 34.69 -16.08 0.87
N PRO A 720 34.60 -17.33 0.40
CA PRO A 720 33.60 -17.71 -0.59
C PRO A 720 32.18 -17.32 -0.18
N GLN A 721 31.39 -16.82 -1.13
CA GLN A 721 30.03 -16.36 -0.92
C GLN A 721 29.11 -16.64 -2.10
N VAL A 722 27.85 -16.91 -1.81
CA VAL A 722 26.78 -16.98 -2.83
C VAL A 722 26.55 -15.58 -3.40
N ILE A 723 26.44 -15.45 -4.72
CA ILE A 723 26.17 -14.17 -5.40
C ILE A 723 24.88 -14.20 -6.24
N SER A 724 24.40 -15.37 -6.66
CA SER A 724 23.17 -15.52 -7.43
C SER A 724 22.64 -16.96 -7.38
N THR A 725 21.39 -17.13 -7.79
CA THR A 725 20.75 -18.41 -8.08
C THR A 725 19.90 -18.28 -9.35
N ASN A 726 19.50 -19.41 -9.96
CA ASN A 726 18.60 -19.41 -11.13
C ASN A 726 17.11 -19.53 -10.78
N ARG A 727 16.77 -19.60 -9.45
CA ARG A 727 15.42 -20.01 -9.04
C ARG A 727 14.46 -18.84 -8.82
N HIS A 728 14.93 -17.74 -8.28
CA HIS A 728 14.09 -16.61 -7.90
C HIS A 728 14.76 -15.27 -8.22
N VAL A 729 13.98 -14.26 -8.61
CA VAL A 729 14.49 -12.93 -8.97
C VAL A 729 15.26 -12.23 -7.83
N LEU A 730 15.07 -12.65 -6.58
CA LEU A 730 15.86 -12.17 -5.43
C LEU A 730 17.15 -12.99 -5.18
N GLN A 731 17.51 -13.87 -6.09
CA GLN A 731 18.83 -14.47 -6.27
C GLN A 731 19.43 -15.06 -4.99
N GLY A 732 18.66 -15.92 -4.31
CA GLY A 732 19.07 -16.64 -3.10
C GLY A 732 18.35 -16.18 -1.83
N TRP A 733 17.66 -15.04 -1.83
CA TRP A 733 16.97 -14.57 -0.63
C TRP A 733 15.78 -15.45 -0.23
N MET A 734 15.01 -15.92 -1.20
CA MET A 734 13.78 -16.68 -0.95
C MET A 734 14.01 -18.17 -0.81
N GLU A 735 15.01 -18.71 -1.50
CA GLU A 735 15.20 -20.15 -1.67
C GLU A 735 16.41 -20.72 -0.91
N LEU A 736 17.27 -19.87 -0.34
CA LEU A 736 18.40 -20.29 0.49
C LEU A 736 18.19 -19.89 1.95
N LYS A 737 18.61 -20.77 2.85
CA LYS A 737 18.59 -20.55 4.31
C LYS A 737 19.96 -20.91 4.91
N ASP A 738 20.32 -20.25 6.00
CA ASP A 738 21.49 -20.58 6.84
C ASP A 738 22.80 -20.65 6.04
N VAL A 739 22.95 -19.78 5.00
CA VAL A 739 24.19 -19.72 4.23
C VAL A 739 25.30 -19.13 5.06
N THR A 740 26.27 -19.96 5.43
CA THR A 740 27.37 -19.59 6.33
C THR A 740 28.72 -20.10 5.86
N TRP A 741 29.77 -19.32 6.13
CA TRP A 741 31.16 -19.72 6.00
C TRP A 741 31.70 -20.17 7.34
N ASN A 742 32.34 -21.36 7.39
CA ASN A 742 33.07 -21.84 8.55
C ASN A 742 34.56 -21.78 8.23
N SER A 743 35.31 -20.94 8.98
CA SER A 743 36.74 -20.71 8.75
C SER A 743 37.62 -21.88 9.19
N GLU A 744 37.20 -22.66 10.21
CA GLU A 744 37.92 -23.80 10.72
C GLU A 744 37.93 -24.97 9.75
N SER A 745 36.73 -25.33 9.25
CA SER A 745 36.52 -26.39 8.25
C SER A 745 36.75 -25.90 6.83
N ARG A 746 36.97 -24.61 6.64
CA ARG A 746 37.04 -23.95 5.31
C ARG A 746 35.90 -24.39 4.39
N SER A 747 34.67 -24.24 4.86
CA SER A 747 33.50 -24.68 4.15
C SER A 747 32.39 -23.60 4.08
N LEU A 748 31.78 -23.50 2.91
CA LEU A 748 30.55 -22.72 2.68
C LEU A 748 29.38 -23.70 2.64
N SER A 749 28.39 -23.51 3.51
CA SER A 749 27.24 -24.41 3.61
C SER A 749 25.93 -23.64 3.70
N GLY A 750 24.81 -24.32 3.44
CA GLY A 750 23.48 -23.78 3.55
C GLY A 750 22.40 -24.83 3.28
N THR A 751 21.14 -24.37 3.31
CA THR A 751 19.97 -25.17 2.93
C THR A 751 19.30 -24.53 1.72
N ALA A 752 18.94 -25.35 0.71
CA ALA A 752 18.29 -24.91 -0.51
C ALA A 752 16.91 -25.53 -0.65
N SER A 753 15.90 -24.74 -0.99
CA SER A 753 14.58 -25.22 -1.38
C SER A 753 14.58 -25.55 -2.88
N VAL A 754 14.65 -26.84 -3.22
CA VAL A 754 14.79 -27.37 -4.58
C VAL A 754 13.42 -27.82 -5.10
N ILE A 755 13.09 -27.45 -6.32
CA ILE A 755 11.87 -27.87 -7.03
C ILE A 755 12.15 -29.14 -7.84
N GLY A 756 11.32 -30.16 -7.64
CA GLY A 756 11.48 -31.46 -8.29
C GLY A 756 11.39 -31.39 -9.82
N GLY A 757 12.39 -32.00 -10.48
CA GLY A 757 12.51 -32.05 -11.93
C GLY A 757 13.07 -30.77 -12.57
N GLU A 758 13.53 -29.78 -11.77
CA GLU A 758 14.25 -28.61 -12.24
C GLU A 758 15.63 -28.52 -11.59
N PRO A 759 16.74 -28.36 -12.36
CA PRO A 759 18.06 -28.13 -11.81
C PRO A 759 18.13 -26.78 -11.09
N PHE A 760 18.44 -26.82 -9.80
CA PHE A 760 18.67 -25.61 -9.00
C PHE A 760 20.14 -25.25 -9.03
N GLU A 761 20.45 -24.06 -9.53
CA GLU A 761 21.81 -23.59 -9.67
C GLU A 761 22.12 -22.45 -8.69
N ILE A 762 23.28 -22.56 -8.04
CA ILE A 762 23.83 -21.54 -7.15
C ILE A 762 25.18 -21.07 -7.73
N VAL A 763 25.35 -19.78 -7.88
CA VAL A 763 26.61 -19.16 -8.30
C VAL A 763 27.36 -18.66 -7.07
N VAL A 764 28.61 -19.11 -6.93
CA VAL A 764 29.47 -18.78 -5.80
C VAL A 764 30.70 -18.02 -6.27
N ALA A 765 30.95 -16.86 -5.68
CA ALA A 765 32.26 -16.19 -5.81
C ALA A 765 33.24 -16.84 -4.85
N ASN A 766 34.31 -17.42 -5.38
CA ASN A 766 35.30 -18.15 -4.58
C ASN A 766 36.24 -17.23 -3.77
N ASN A 767 36.34 -15.95 -4.15
CA ASN A 767 37.11 -14.91 -3.46
C ASN A 767 38.57 -15.33 -3.14
N GLY A 768 39.20 -15.97 -4.12
CA GLY A 768 40.61 -16.44 -4.01
C GLY A 768 40.79 -17.87 -3.48
N ALA A 769 39.75 -18.49 -2.92
CA ALA A 769 39.77 -19.90 -2.51
C ALA A 769 39.52 -20.82 -3.68
N LYS A 770 39.93 -22.08 -3.59
CA LYS A 770 39.64 -23.10 -4.61
C LYS A 770 38.68 -24.13 -4.06
N ALA A 771 37.53 -24.24 -4.71
CA ALA A 771 36.52 -25.25 -4.36
C ALA A 771 37.03 -26.67 -4.65
N LEU A 772 36.88 -27.58 -3.68
CA LEU A 772 37.40 -28.95 -3.75
C LEU A 772 36.25 -29.95 -3.95
N LYS A 773 35.25 -29.93 -3.07
CA LYS A 773 34.20 -30.94 -3.03
C LYS A 773 32.87 -30.32 -2.65
N LEU A 774 31.80 -30.79 -3.29
CA LEU A 774 30.44 -30.50 -2.92
C LEU A 774 29.80 -31.74 -2.28
N GLU A 775 29.16 -31.55 -1.14
CA GLU A 775 28.33 -32.55 -0.47
C GLU A 775 26.88 -32.02 -0.42
N ALA A 776 25.92 -32.88 -0.75
CA ALA A 776 24.50 -32.58 -0.65
C ALA A 776 23.74 -33.89 -0.41
N ASN A 777 23.04 -33.94 0.70
CA ASN A 777 22.28 -35.16 1.07
C ASN A 777 20.89 -35.13 0.44
N GLY A 778 20.53 -36.19 -0.29
CA GLY A 778 19.21 -36.35 -0.90
C GLY A 778 19.03 -35.67 -2.25
N ALA A 779 20.12 -35.22 -2.88
CA ALA A 779 20.10 -34.64 -4.23
C ALA A 779 21.24 -35.19 -5.08
N GLU A 780 21.05 -35.25 -6.39
CA GLU A 780 22.15 -35.29 -7.33
C GLU A 780 22.82 -33.91 -7.31
N ALA A 781 24.11 -33.88 -7.01
CA ALA A 781 24.86 -32.66 -6.80
C ALA A 781 26.14 -32.59 -7.67
N LYS A 782 26.35 -31.48 -8.31
CA LYS A 782 27.50 -31.22 -9.15
C LYS A 782 28.10 -29.85 -8.90
N ILE A 783 29.40 -29.75 -8.80
CA ILE A 783 30.14 -28.49 -8.85
C ILE A 783 30.89 -28.39 -10.17
N SER A 784 30.83 -27.21 -10.79
CA SER A 784 31.55 -26.91 -12.02
C SER A 784 32.15 -25.52 -11.99
N ALA A 785 33.20 -25.28 -12.77
CA ALA A 785 33.71 -23.93 -12.98
C ALA A 785 32.67 -23.11 -13.75
N HIS A 786 32.46 -21.85 -13.32
CA HIS A 786 31.68 -20.90 -14.08
C HIS A 786 32.50 -20.42 -15.30
N LYS A 787 31.82 -19.91 -16.35
CA LYS A 787 32.47 -19.30 -17.52
C LYS A 787 33.41 -18.13 -17.21
N VAL A 788 33.19 -17.47 -16.06
CA VAL A 788 34.04 -16.42 -15.54
C VAL A 788 34.96 -17.00 -14.47
N ALA A 789 36.27 -16.76 -14.59
CA ALA A 789 37.27 -17.23 -13.65
C ALA A 789 37.01 -16.68 -12.22
N GLY A 790 37.27 -17.51 -11.20
CA GLY A 790 37.03 -17.16 -9.80
C GLY A 790 35.58 -17.39 -9.31
N LEU A 791 34.69 -17.84 -10.20
CA LEU A 791 33.34 -18.27 -9.84
C LEU A 791 33.18 -19.78 -9.98
N SER A 792 32.33 -20.35 -9.15
CA SER A 792 31.86 -21.74 -9.24
C SER A 792 30.34 -21.79 -9.37
N ARG A 793 29.85 -22.84 -10.02
CA ARG A 793 28.41 -23.14 -10.13
C ARG A 793 28.12 -24.48 -9.46
N ILE A 794 27.18 -24.49 -8.53
CA ILE A 794 26.61 -25.69 -7.95
C ILE A 794 25.30 -25.98 -8.67
N THR A 795 25.04 -27.25 -8.99
CA THR A 795 23.74 -27.72 -9.46
C THR A 795 23.24 -28.78 -8.51
N LEU A 796 22.02 -28.61 -8.02
CA LEU A 796 21.30 -29.58 -7.18
C LEU A 796 20.05 -30.04 -7.95
N SER A 797 19.82 -31.35 -8.03
CA SER A 797 18.66 -31.91 -8.73
C SER A 797 17.96 -32.95 -7.85
N THR A 798 16.63 -32.91 -7.82
CA THR A 798 15.76 -33.83 -7.07
C THR A 798 14.58 -34.24 -7.92
N ALA A 799 13.96 -35.38 -7.60
CA ALA A 799 12.73 -35.81 -8.25
C ALA A 799 11.49 -35.04 -7.75
N GLU A 800 11.50 -34.64 -6.49
CA GLU A 800 10.39 -33.97 -5.82
C GLU A 800 10.84 -32.70 -5.11
N ASN A 801 9.89 -31.83 -4.79
CA ASN A 801 10.15 -30.60 -4.00
C ASN A 801 10.69 -30.97 -2.62
N THR A 802 11.88 -30.48 -2.27
CA THR A 802 12.50 -30.80 -1.00
C THR A 802 13.53 -29.75 -0.56
N GLU A 803 13.85 -29.73 0.72
CA GLU A 803 14.97 -28.95 1.26
C GLU A 803 16.26 -29.80 1.26
N ILE A 804 17.31 -29.26 0.66
CA ILE A 804 18.61 -29.89 0.54
C ILE A 804 19.66 -29.14 1.33
N LYS A 805 20.30 -29.81 2.28
CA LYS A 805 21.51 -29.29 2.94
C LYS A 805 22.73 -29.56 2.03
N TRP A 806 23.48 -28.52 1.78
CA TRP A 806 24.67 -28.58 0.93
C TRP A 806 25.89 -27.95 1.60
N ALA A 807 27.07 -28.41 1.27
CA ALA A 807 28.33 -27.84 1.74
C ALA A 807 29.41 -27.96 0.65
N ILE A 808 30.21 -26.90 0.47
CA ILE A 808 31.42 -26.90 -0.35
C ILE A 808 32.62 -26.77 0.56
N SER A 809 33.58 -27.68 0.44
CA SER A 809 34.88 -27.55 1.04
C SER A 809 35.85 -26.81 0.12
N TYR A 810 36.75 -26.03 0.70
CA TYR A 810 37.74 -25.24 0.00
C TYR A 810 39.18 -25.52 0.45
N GLU A 811 40.12 -25.31 -0.49
CA GLU A 811 41.57 -25.33 -0.26
C GLU A 811 42.05 -23.97 0.19
#